data_45a3c4cbe2a74e261d1a46af73454f4c
#
_entry.id   45a3c4cbe2a74e261d1a46af73454f4c
#
_cell.length_a   1.000
_cell.length_b   1.000
_cell.length_c   1.000
_cell.angle_alpha   90.00
_cell.angle_beta   90.00
_cell.angle_gamma   90.00
#
_symmetry.space_group_name_H-M   'P 1'
#
loop_
_entity.id
_entity.type
_entity.pdbx_description
1 polymer ?
#
loop_
_entity_poly.entity_id
_entity_poly.type
_entity_poly.pdbx_seq_one_letter_code
_entity_poly.pdbx_strand_id
1 'polypeptide(L)'
;ANAAAIVAGRAAPNSCVAASADVALEIARILGVSVEAKEPDIARSGCTYGVAAADTKFIYDGLSDCRAASLLSGGMKVCTIGCLGLGSCARACPFGAITMGPEGLPVVDEVRCTGCGTCERVCPKHIITLSSVTRRILKEYKTDECTTPCQRACPAGIDICEYIRQITLGDYHRSVQVIKERNPFPAVIGRICPRPCENECRRQYVDQPVAINFLKRFAADYEKKAGQRVLPSKAPETGRRVAVIGGGVEGLSAAFFMARLGHAPTVYEATGRLGGLLRSAIAAERLPAEVLDWDIDGVLEMGVKAETGQALGKDITIATLLAEGHQAVLMTLGGWDSRLARGALTAVESPVPGVYLMLDFIKNAGLDDTPIRVRGDTVVYGGGRLALDAARLAKKQNKKGAVTVVLRETMAGSELEKADLEALEADNIKFYFNTGIVRLHGDGDRLTTIEAVDLLSGEPSTISAGTLVLASGRIPELVVVREPADEEAAAEDSAELSGDGQNGALTAPADAAVRWTGISPYKQAAFHTQTGLFASGDVFTDYSAAIRAIGAGRRIAASVHEVMYGIPLDLPDNVVTPEAYIQNVDHVEKVKPAARRIMPLCEAPDPAACGEVELGFDENTARFEAGRCLQCGLICYRQVAEREQKAD
;
A
#
# COMPACT_ATOMS: atom_id res chain seq x y z
N ALA A 1 3.48 39.35 14.00
CA ALA A 1 2.03 39.14 14.15
C ALA A 1 1.76 37.72 14.68
N ASN A 2 2.34 36.67 14.09
CA ASN A 2 2.07 35.29 14.51
C ASN A 2 2.53 34.96 15.92
N ALA A 3 3.76 35.36 16.32
CA ALA A 3 4.26 35.14 17.67
C ALA A 3 3.36 35.76 18.74
N ALA A 4 2.87 36.99 18.53
CA ALA A 4 1.93 37.63 19.44
C ALA A 4 0.57 36.90 19.50
N ALA A 5 0.11 36.33 18.41
CA ALA A 5 -1.10 35.51 18.37
C ALA A 5 -0.93 34.19 19.14
N ILE A 6 0.22 33.56 19.02
CA ILE A 6 0.58 32.32 19.74
C ILE A 6 0.63 32.57 21.24
N VAL A 7 1.38 33.63 21.68
CA VAL A 7 1.47 34.03 23.11
C VAL A 7 0.10 34.37 23.68
N ALA A 8 -0.78 34.98 22.88
CA ALA A 8 -2.14 35.32 23.29
C ALA A 8 -3.15 34.16 23.20
N GLY A 9 -2.71 32.93 22.89
CA GLY A 9 -3.57 31.75 22.72
C GLY A 9 -4.52 31.80 21.53
N ARG A 10 -4.36 32.77 20.62
CA ARG A 10 -5.20 32.93 19.41
C ARG A 10 -4.70 32.14 18.19
N ALA A 11 -3.51 31.57 18.27
CA ALA A 11 -2.92 30.70 17.27
C ALA A 11 -2.14 29.57 17.96
N ALA A 12 -2.16 28.37 17.37
CA ALA A 12 -1.42 27.24 17.89
C ALA A 12 0.12 27.42 17.70
N PRO A 13 0.98 26.84 18.56
CA PRO A 13 2.45 26.91 18.43
C PRO A 13 2.95 26.48 17.04
N ASN A 14 2.29 25.53 16.39
CA ASN A 14 2.62 25.01 15.05
C ASN A 14 1.94 25.78 13.90
N SER A 15 1.35 26.93 14.14
CA SER A 15 0.68 27.75 13.10
C SER A 15 1.66 28.45 12.15
N CYS A 16 2.95 28.54 12.49
CA CYS A 16 3.96 29.13 11.62
C CYS A 16 4.47 28.11 10.60
N VAL A 17 4.12 28.27 9.34
CA VAL A 17 4.57 27.38 8.24
C VAL A 17 6.08 27.44 7.97
N ALA A 18 6.80 28.43 8.52
CA ALA A 18 8.25 28.56 8.43
C ALA A 18 8.99 27.88 9.59
N ALA A 19 8.28 27.53 10.66
CA ALA A 19 8.87 26.86 11.81
C ALA A 19 8.89 25.34 11.57
N SER A 20 10.04 24.71 11.83
CA SER A 20 10.14 23.26 11.88
C SER A 20 9.29 22.68 13.02
N ALA A 21 9.04 21.38 12.99
CA ALA A 21 8.35 20.68 14.08
C ALA A 21 9.05 20.88 15.43
N ASP A 22 10.40 20.85 15.44
CA ASP A 22 11.20 21.06 16.65
C ASP A 22 11.00 22.45 17.26
N VAL A 23 10.93 23.49 16.41
CA VAL A 23 10.65 24.86 16.87
C VAL A 23 9.23 24.97 17.43
N ALA A 24 8.25 24.32 16.81
CA ALA A 24 6.88 24.32 17.31
C ALA A 24 6.76 23.60 18.67
N LEU A 25 7.45 22.48 18.84
CA LEU A 25 7.52 21.74 20.11
C LEU A 25 8.22 22.58 21.21
N GLU A 26 9.31 23.29 20.88
CA GLU A 26 9.99 24.15 21.84
C GLU A 26 9.13 25.35 22.26
N ILE A 27 8.40 25.96 21.31
CA ILE A 27 7.41 27.00 21.62
C ILE A 27 6.32 26.46 22.56
N ALA A 28 5.79 25.27 22.27
CA ALA A 28 4.79 24.63 23.09
C ALA A 28 5.29 24.34 24.50
N ARG A 29 6.56 23.86 24.64
CA ARG A 29 7.22 23.64 25.93
C ARG A 29 7.36 24.92 26.74
N ILE A 30 7.74 26.03 26.08
CA ILE A 30 7.87 27.34 26.74
C ILE A 30 6.52 27.87 27.25
N LEU A 31 5.45 27.61 26.46
CA LEU A 31 4.10 28.07 26.81
C LEU A 31 3.34 27.10 27.73
N GLY A 32 3.90 25.92 28.04
CA GLY A 32 3.24 24.90 28.85
C GLY A 32 2.01 24.26 28.20
N VAL A 33 1.97 24.26 26.86
CA VAL A 33 0.87 23.65 26.09
C VAL A 33 1.38 22.46 25.29
N SER A 34 0.50 21.48 25.01
CA SER A 34 0.81 20.38 24.10
C SER A 34 0.58 20.83 22.65
N VAL A 35 1.40 20.36 21.73
CA VAL A 35 1.20 20.54 20.28
C VAL A 35 1.63 19.29 19.55
N GLU A 36 0.80 18.84 18.62
CA GLU A 36 1.19 17.79 17.71
C GLU A 36 2.08 18.34 16.59
N ALA A 37 3.09 17.56 16.20
CA ALA A 37 3.95 17.91 15.08
C ALA A 37 3.13 17.94 13.80
N LYS A 38 3.00 19.12 13.19
CA LYS A 38 2.29 19.27 11.91
C LYS A 38 3.16 18.72 10.79
N GLU A 39 2.61 17.79 10.02
CA GLU A 39 3.26 17.31 8.81
C GLU A 39 3.35 18.43 7.76
N PRO A 40 4.55 18.76 7.22
CA PRO A 40 4.66 19.76 6.18
C PRO A 40 4.12 19.23 4.84
N ASP A 41 3.32 20.04 4.16
CA ASP A 41 3.06 19.84 2.74
C ASP A 41 4.30 20.23 1.93
N ILE A 42 4.69 19.44 0.94
CA ILE A 42 5.85 19.70 0.08
C ILE A 42 5.35 20.05 -1.32
N ALA A 43 5.93 21.11 -1.91
CA ALA A 43 5.59 21.52 -3.25
C ALA A 43 6.05 20.48 -4.28
N ARG A 44 5.21 20.21 -5.27
CA ARG A 44 5.52 19.32 -6.39
C ARG A 44 5.12 19.96 -7.70
N SER A 45 5.98 19.81 -8.72
CA SER A 45 5.68 20.26 -10.07
C SER A 45 5.01 19.14 -10.86
N GLY A 46 3.83 19.41 -11.40
CA GLY A 46 3.11 18.47 -12.27
C GLY A 46 3.53 18.50 -13.74
N CYS A 47 4.44 19.40 -14.14
CA CYS A 47 4.92 19.46 -15.52
C CYS A 47 6.22 18.66 -15.70
N THR A 48 6.20 17.71 -16.62
CA THR A 48 7.34 16.85 -16.95
C THR A 48 7.97 17.16 -18.32
N TYR A 49 7.36 18.07 -19.09
CA TYR A 49 7.82 18.43 -20.44
C TYR A 49 8.73 19.67 -20.40
N GLY A 50 9.99 19.48 -20.75
CA GLY A 50 10.98 20.54 -20.79
C GLY A 50 10.54 21.75 -21.65
N VAL A 51 11.05 22.92 -21.31
CA VAL A 51 10.68 24.16 -22.02
C VAL A 51 11.02 24.08 -23.50
N ALA A 52 12.15 23.47 -23.86
CA ALA A 52 12.60 23.29 -25.24
C ALA A 52 11.83 22.22 -26.02
N ALA A 53 11.17 21.30 -25.32
CA ALA A 53 10.42 20.20 -25.94
C ALA A 53 8.98 20.58 -26.33
N ALA A 54 8.49 21.72 -25.87
CA ALA A 54 7.14 22.20 -26.18
C ALA A 54 7.16 23.21 -27.31
N ASP A 55 6.35 23.00 -28.35
CA ASP A 55 6.20 23.94 -29.45
C ASP A 55 5.77 25.32 -28.92
N THR A 56 6.28 26.37 -29.58
CA THR A 56 5.99 27.76 -29.25
C THR A 56 5.02 28.38 -30.26
N LYS A 57 4.09 29.20 -29.79
CA LYS A 57 3.16 30.00 -30.62
C LYS A 57 3.86 31.28 -31.14
N PHE A 58 4.71 31.86 -30.28
CA PHE A 58 5.43 33.09 -30.52
C PHE A 58 6.67 33.17 -29.64
N ILE A 59 7.60 34.01 -29.98
CA ILE A 59 8.77 34.35 -29.15
C ILE A 59 8.31 35.40 -28.13
N TYR A 60 8.51 35.11 -26.85
CA TYR A 60 8.21 36.06 -25.78
C TYR A 60 9.47 36.87 -25.42
N ASP A 61 9.39 38.16 -25.67
CA ASP A 61 10.44 39.14 -25.31
C ASP A 61 9.81 40.18 -24.35
N GLY A 62 9.67 39.80 -23.10
CA GLY A 62 9.05 40.60 -22.08
C GLY A 62 9.63 40.33 -20.69
N LEU A 63 8.90 40.74 -19.64
CA LEU A 63 9.30 40.50 -18.27
C LEU A 63 9.51 39.02 -18.01
N SER A 64 10.60 38.64 -17.37
CA SER A 64 10.86 37.26 -16.94
C SER A 64 9.94 36.86 -15.80
N ASP A 65 8.62 36.92 -16.02
CA ASP A 65 7.56 36.57 -15.06
C ASP A 65 6.47 35.74 -15.77
N CYS A 66 6.17 34.56 -15.19
CA CYS A 66 5.18 33.64 -15.76
C CYS A 66 3.77 34.27 -15.81
N ARG A 67 3.43 35.14 -14.86
CA ARG A 67 2.12 35.82 -14.80
C ARG A 67 1.99 36.81 -15.95
N ALA A 68 3.05 37.61 -16.17
CA ALA A 68 3.08 38.57 -17.29
C ALA A 68 2.99 37.85 -18.64
N ALA A 69 3.77 36.78 -18.82
CA ALA A 69 3.73 35.97 -20.04
C ALA A 69 2.38 35.28 -20.24
N SER A 70 1.71 34.84 -19.18
CA SER A 70 0.41 34.18 -19.24
C SER A 70 -0.72 35.11 -19.72
N LEU A 71 -0.61 36.43 -19.51
CA LEU A 71 -1.58 37.40 -20.01
C LEU A 71 -1.60 37.48 -21.54
N LEU A 72 -0.53 37.09 -22.21
CA LEU A 72 -0.45 37.05 -23.67
C LEU A 72 -0.92 35.68 -24.19
N SER A 73 -2.20 35.56 -24.49
CA SER A 73 -2.81 34.34 -25.04
C SER A 73 -2.49 33.07 -24.25
N GLY A 74 -2.43 33.16 -22.92
CA GLY A 74 -2.09 32.04 -22.04
C GLY A 74 -0.61 31.63 -22.03
N GLY A 75 0.27 32.45 -22.65
CA GLY A 75 1.72 32.23 -22.73
C GLY A 75 2.21 31.74 -24.09
N MET A 76 3.53 31.76 -24.26
CA MET A 76 4.23 31.54 -25.53
C MET A 76 4.19 30.09 -26.03
N LYS A 77 3.79 29.14 -25.20
CA LYS A 77 3.76 27.71 -25.58
C LYS A 77 2.43 27.30 -26.20
N VAL A 78 2.47 26.34 -27.13
CA VAL A 78 1.27 25.71 -27.68
C VAL A 78 0.53 24.93 -26.59
N CYS A 79 1.25 24.31 -25.66
CA CYS A 79 0.67 23.67 -24.48
C CYS A 79 0.03 24.71 -23.56
N THR A 80 -1.30 24.67 -23.42
CA THR A 80 -2.08 25.65 -22.66
C THR A 80 -1.90 25.52 -21.14
N ILE A 81 -1.55 24.35 -20.65
CA ILE A 81 -1.43 24.04 -19.21
C ILE A 81 0.03 23.94 -18.74
N GLY A 82 1.00 23.77 -19.64
CA GLY A 82 2.40 23.49 -19.29
C GLY A 82 3.14 24.65 -18.64
N CYS A 83 4.25 24.33 -17.98
CA CYS A 83 5.17 25.28 -17.38
C CYS A 83 5.73 26.27 -18.43
N LEU A 84 5.68 27.56 -18.13
CA LEU A 84 6.27 28.59 -19.02
C LEU A 84 7.79 28.72 -18.86
N GLY A 85 8.37 28.18 -17.79
CA GLY A 85 9.82 28.11 -17.59
C GLY A 85 10.50 29.42 -17.16
N LEU A 86 9.74 30.49 -16.89
CA LEU A 86 10.30 31.80 -16.54
C LEU A 86 10.67 31.94 -15.04
N GLY A 87 10.53 30.91 -14.22
CA GLY A 87 11.06 30.84 -12.86
C GLY A 87 10.39 31.71 -11.81
N SER A 88 9.14 32.20 -12.02
CA SER A 88 8.43 33.01 -11.02
C SER A 88 8.27 32.29 -9.68
N CYS A 89 8.06 30.96 -9.69
CA CYS A 89 7.97 30.12 -8.49
C CYS A 89 9.30 30.06 -7.72
N ALA A 90 10.43 29.95 -8.42
CA ALA A 90 11.76 29.91 -7.83
C ALA A 90 12.10 31.25 -7.14
N ARG A 91 11.86 32.36 -7.86
CA ARG A 91 12.09 33.71 -7.29
C ARG A 91 11.17 34.07 -6.13
N ALA A 92 9.95 33.54 -6.14
CA ALA A 92 8.98 33.80 -5.07
C ALA A 92 9.18 32.90 -3.84
N CYS A 93 10.02 31.88 -3.91
CA CYS A 93 10.26 30.98 -2.79
C CYS A 93 11.12 31.65 -1.72
N PRO A 94 10.59 31.98 -0.52
CA PRO A 94 11.36 32.69 0.52
C PRO A 94 12.42 31.80 1.17
N PHE A 95 12.37 30.47 0.95
CA PHE A 95 13.29 29.50 1.54
C PHE A 95 14.36 29.01 0.54
N GLY A 96 14.35 29.49 -0.71
CA GLY A 96 15.26 29.02 -1.74
C GLY A 96 15.13 27.52 -2.05
N ALA A 97 13.95 26.96 -1.77
CA ALA A 97 13.68 25.55 -1.95
C ALA A 97 13.36 25.16 -3.41
N ILE A 98 13.29 26.11 -4.33
CA ILE A 98 12.98 25.85 -5.73
C ILE A 98 14.08 26.43 -6.61
N THR A 99 14.62 25.58 -7.47
CA THR A 99 15.56 25.95 -8.52
C THR A 99 15.00 25.59 -9.89
N MET A 100 15.47 26.22 -10.95
CA MET A 100 15.10 25.84 -12.31
C MET A 100 16.13 24.83 -12.84
N GLY A 101 15.65 23.64 -13.16
CA GLY A 101 16.48 22.57 -13.74
C GLY A 101 16.91 22.85 -15.19
N PRO A 102 17.75 21.99 -15.76
CA PRO A 102 18.29 22.17 -17.12
C PRO A 102 17.21 22.16 -18.21
N GLU A 103 16.08 21.53 -17.95
CA GLU A 103 14.93 21.52 -18.86
C GLU A 103 14.03 22.77 -18.70
N GLY A 104 14.42 23.72 -17.87
CA GLY A 104 13.61 24.91 -17.54
C GLY A 104 12.37 24.60 -16.70
N LEU A 105 12.35 23.46 -16.03
CA LEU A 105 11.28 23.07 -15.08
C LEU A 105 11.71 23.32 -13.63
N PRO A 106 10.76 23.64 -12.73
CA PRO A 106 11.08 23.81 -11.32
C PRO A 106 11.43 22.47 -10.67
N VAL A 107 12.57 22.45 -9.97
CA VAL A 107 13.05 21.37 -9.13
C VAL A 107 12.91 21.80 -7.67
N VAL A 108 12.24 21.01 -6.85
CA VAL A 108 11.97 21.31 -5.44
C VAL A 108 12.94 20.52 -4.56
N ASP A 109 13.64 21.25 -3.67
CA ASP A 109 14.38 20.67 -2.56
C ASP A 109 13.38 20.38 -1.42
N GLU A 110 13.09 19.10 -1.20
CA GLU A 110 12.10 18.64 -0.22
C GLU A 110 12.54 18.95 1.24
N VAL A 111 13.86 19.05 1.50
CA VAL A 111 14.41 19.35 2.82
C VAL A 111 14.21 20.84 3.18
N ARG A 112 14.37 21.73 2.18
CA ARG A 112 14.18 23.17 2.37
C ARG A 112 12.73 23.62 2.26
N CYS A 113 11.88 22.81 1.66
CA CYS A 113 10.48 23.17 1.44
C CYS A 113 9.67 23.12 2.73
N THR A 114 9.11 24.26 3.13
CA THR A 114 8.25 24.37 4.34
C THR A 114 6.75 24.29 4.05
N GLY A 115 6.35 24.06 2.79
CA GLY A 115 4.94 24.00 2.43
C GLY A 115 4.18 25.34 2.50
N CYS A 116 4.85 26.48 2.42
CA CYS A 116 4.23 27.79 2.58
C CYS A 116 3.22 28.20 1.46
N GLY A 117 3.15 27.45 0.36
CA GLY A 117 2.22 27.66 -0.74
C GLY A 117 2.50 28.86 -1.64
N THR A 118 3.57 29.61 -1.43
CA THR A 118 3.87 30.82 -2.22
C THR A 118 4.08 30.48 -3.69
N CYS A 119 4.79 29.35 -4.01
CA CYS A 119 5.03 28.90 -5.37
C CYS A 119 3.74 28.46 -6.08
N GLU A 120 2.81 27.84 -5.39
CA GLU A 120 1.48 27.47 -5.91
C GLU A 120 0.67 28.71 -6.26
N ARG A 121 0.59 29.71 -5.36
CA ARG A 121 -0.15 30.96 -5.58
C ARG A 121 0.39 31.80 -6.72
N VAL A 122 1.70 31.82 -6.97
CA VAL A 122 2.29 32.63 -8.06
C VAL A 122 2.32 31.91 -9.40
N CYS A 123 1.99 30.63 -9.47
CA CYS A 123 1.99 29.85 -10.69
C CYS A 123 0.69 30.10 -11.49
N PRO A 124 0.74 30.83 -12.65
CA PRO A 124 -0.48 31.11 -13.42
C PRO A 124 -1.00 29.88 -14.18
N LYS A 125 -0.28 28.78 -14.14
CA LYS A 125 -0.61 27.49 -14.78
C LYS A 125 -1.07 26.45 -13.77
N HIS A 126 -1.07 26.78 -12.49
CA HIS A 126 -1.46 25.89 -11.39
C HIS A 126 -0.81 24.50 -11.43
N ILE A 127 0.42 24.40 -11.97
CA ILE A 127 1.14 23.14 -12.10
C ILE A 127 1.92 22.75 -10.83
N ILE A 128 2.01 23.66 -9.86
CA ILE A 128 2.63 23.37 -8.57
C ILE A 128 1.52 23.12 -7.58
N THR A 129 1.55 21.96 -6.94
CA THR A 129 0.62 21.56 -5.90
C THR A 129 1.36 21.23 -4.62
N LEU A 130 0.71 21.38 -3.48
CA LEU A 130 1.23 20.99 -2.18
C LEU A 130 0.69 19.60 -1.80
N SER A 131 1.55 18.75 -1.30
CA SER A 131 1.14 17.42 -0.83
C SER A 131 2.07 16.89 0.27
N SER A 132 1.49 16.40 1.34
CA SER A 132 2.23 15.74 2.43
C SER A 132 2.62 14.30 2.07
N VAL A 133 3.52 13.69 2.87
CA VAL A 133 3.90 12.27 2.73
C VAL A 133 2.67 11.39 2.96
N THR A 134 1.92 11.67 4.03
CA THR A 134 0.67 10.96 4.36
C THR A 134 -0.32 11.01 3.20
N ARG A 135 -0.62 12.20 2.67
CA ARG A 135 -1.51 12.34 1.51
C ARG A 135 -1.07 11.52 0.31
N ARG A 136 0.23 11.46 0.01
CA ARG A 136 0.76 10.67 -1.10
C ARG A 136 0.64 9.17 -0.89
N ILE A 137 0.81 8.69 0.34
CA ILE A 137 0.65 7.27 0.67
C ILE A 137 -0.82 6.85 0.63
N LEU A 138 -1.71 7.68 1.20
CA LEU A 138 -3.15 7.42 1.24
C LEU A 138 -3.83 7.56 -0.12
N LYS A 139 -3.22 8.29 -1.05
CA LYS A 139 -3.83 8.56 -2.36
C LYS A 139 -4.02 7.29 -3.17
N GLU A 140 -5.27 7.02 -3.56
CA GLU A 140 -5.64 6.10 -4.63
C GLU A 140 -5.88 6.87 -5.94
N TYR A 141 -5.57 6.24 -7.07
CA TYR A 141 -5.86 6.81 -8.38
C TYR A 141 -7.31 6.51 -8.77
N LYS A 142 -7.99 7.50 -9.33
CA LYS A 142 -9.35 7.36 -9.87
C LYS A 142 -9.30 7.22 -11.38
N THR A 143 -10.38 6.66 -11.95
CA THR A 143 -10.50 6.44 -13.41
C THR A 143 -10.51 7.73 -14.22
N ASP A 144 -10.99 8.83 -13.64
CA ASP A 144 -11.01 10.17 -14.23
C ASP A 144 -9.68 10.94 -14.09
N GLU A 145 -8.77 10.47 -13.22
CA GLU A 145 -7.46 11.11 -13.06
C GLU A 145 -6.53 10.82 -14.23
N CYS A 146 -5.80 11.83 -14.65
CA CYS A 146 -4.81 11.73 -15.73
C CYS A 146 -3.52 11.07 -15.24
N THR A 147 -3.49 9.75 -15.26
CA THR A 147 -2.28 8.94 -15.08
C THR A 147 -1.89 8.28 -16.40
N THR A 148 -0.60 7.89 -16.54
CA THR A 148 -0.15 7.19 -17.74
C THR A 148 -0.64 5.75 -17.77
N PRO A 149 -0.89 5.13 -18.93
CA PRO A 149 -1.35 3.74 -19.02
C PRO A 149 -0.43 2.76 -18.30
N CYS A 150 0.89 2.91 -18.45
CA CYS A 150 1.87 2.06 -17.78
C CYS A 150 1.83 2.20 -16.24
N GLN A 151 1.55 3.41 -15.71
CA GLN A 151 1.38 3.63 -14.28
C GLN A 151 0.10 2.96 -13.76
N ARG A 152 -1.00 3.07 -14.51
CA ARG A 152 -2.28 2.42 -14.17
C ARG A 152 -2.17 0.91 -14.14
N ALA A 153 -1.44 0.32 -15.11
CA ALA A 153 -1.20 -1.11 -15.18
C ALA A 153 -0.25 -1.62 -14.10
N CYS A 154 0.49 -0.74 -13.41
CA CYS A 154 1.38 -1.13 -12.33
C CYS A 154 0.59 -1.35 -11.03
N PRO A 155 0.56 -2.57 -10.45
CA PRO A 155 -0.17 -2.83 -9.21
C PRO A 155 0.29 -1.98 -8.02
N ALA A 156 1.56 -1.56 -8.01
CA ALA A 156 2.10 -0.65 -7.00
C ALA A 156 1.85 0.84 -7.34
N GLY A 157 1.44 1.17 -8.57
CA GLY A 157 1.18 2.54 -9.00
C GLY A 157 2.43 3.42 -9.11
N ILE A 158 3.58 2.84 -9.49
CA ILE A 158 4.86 3.57 -9.62
C ILE A 158 4.73 4.62 -10.74
N ASP A 159 5.24 5.83 -10.51
CA ASP A 159 5.35 6.87 -11.54
C ASP A 159 6.47 6.52 -12.53
N ILE A 160 6.07 5.76 -13.55
CA ILE A 160 6.98 5.16 -14.52
C ILE A 160 7.58 6.23 -15.43
N CYS A 161 6.79 7.16 -15.89
CA CYS A 161 7.28 8.21 -16.76
C CYS A 161 8.32 9.08 -16.06
N GLU A 162 8.11 9.42 -14.79
CA GLU A 162 9.02 10.27 -14.06
C GLU A 162 10.35 9.58 -13.77
N TYR A 163 10.38 8.33 -13.28
CA TYR A 163 11.66 7.69 -13.03
C TYR A 163 12.47 7.43 -14.31
N ILE A 164 11.80 7.13 -15.45
CA ILE A 164 12.45 6.98 -16.76
C ILE A 164 13.01 8.32 -17.22
N ARG A 165 12.28 9.42 -17.04
CA ARG A 165 12.77 10.76 -17.35
C ARG A 165 14.04 11.09 -16.56
N GLN A 166 14.08 10.75 -15.28
CA GLN A 166 15.28 10.97 -14.46
C GLN A 166 16.48 10.15 -14.97
N ILE A 167 16.27 8.92 -15.46
CA ILE A 167 17.34 8.14 -16.12
C ILE A 167 17.85 8.87 -17.39
N THR A 168 16.95 9.41 -18.21
CA THR A 168 17.32 10.17 -19.40
C THR A 168 18.19 11.39 -19.04
N LEU A 169 17.88 12.07 -17.94
CA LEU A 169 18.63 13.22 -17.43
C LEU A 169 19.95 12.84 -16.76
N GLY A 170 20.16 11.57 -16.43
CA GLY A 170 21.34 11.10 -15.69
C GLY A 170 21.20 11.26 -14.17
N ASP A 171 20.03 11.63 -13.67
CA ASP A 171 19.75 11.73 -12.21
C ASP A 171 19.21 10.40 -11.68
N TYR A 172 20.12 9.44 -11.49
CA TYR A 172 19.75 8.09 -11.07
C TYR A 172 19.31 8.04 -9.61
N HIS A 173 19.86 8.93 -8.76
CA HIS A 173 19.41 9.06 -7.37
C HIS A 173 17.93 9.45 -7.31
N ARG A 174 17.54 10.48 -8.07
CA ARG A 174 16.14 10.91 -8.15
C ARG A 174 15.25 9.83 -8.77
N SER A 175 15.74 9.09 -9.76
CA SER A 175 15.02 7.95 -10.34
C SER A 175 14.65 6.92 -9.29
N VAL A 176 15.60 6.51 -8.43
CA VAL A 176 15.35 5.57 -7.32
C VAL A 176 14.37 6.15 -6.31
N GLN A 177 14.49 7.44 -5.97
CA GLN A 177 13.57 8.11 -5.06
C GLN A 177 12.13 8.04 -5.55
N VAL A 178 11.90 8.31 -6.85
CA VAL A 178 10.56 8.18 -7.47
C VAL A 178 10.03 6.75 -7.40
N ILE A 179 10.88 5.75 -7.66
CA ILE A 179 10.47 4.34 -7.55
C ILE A 179 10.07 4.01 -6.11
N LYS A 180 10.88 4.41 -5.12
CA LYS A 180 10.66 4.10 -3.71
C LYS A 180 9.48 4.84 -3.08
N GLU A 181 8.91 5.84 -3.74
CA GLU A 181 7.62 6.41 -3.32
C GLU A 181 6.49 5.36 -3.29
N ARG A 182 6.58 4.31 -4.12
CA ARG A 182 5.54 3.28 -4.26
C ARG A 182 6.06 1.85 -4.17
N ASN A 183 7.36 1.63 -4.19
CA ASN A 183 7.98 0.30 -4.22
C ASN A 183 9.25 0.26 -3.39
N PRO A 184 9.23 -0.33 -2.18
CA PRO A 184 10.41 -0.47 -1.31
C PRO A 184 11.42 -1.53 -1.78
N PHE A 185 11.08 -2.34 -2.80
CA PHE A 185 11.89 -3.45 -3.31
C PHE A 185 12.31 -3.25 -4.77
N PRO A 186 12.97 -2.13 -5.14
CA PRO A 186 13.27 -1.84 -6.55
C PRO A 186 14.21 -2.86 -7.18
N ALA A 187 15.22 -3.36 -6.45
CA ALA A 187 16.21 -4.30 -6.95
C ALA A 187 15.60 -5.70 -7.15
N VAL A 188 14.79 -6.16 -6.20
CA VAL A 188 14.03 -7.42 -6.30
C VAL A 188 13.06 -7.37 -7.47
N ILE A 189 12.18 -6.37 -7.50
CA ILE A 189 11.14 -6.24 -8.54
C ILE A 189 11.75 -5.97 -9.93
N GLY A 190 12.93 -5.35 -10.00
CA GLY A 190 13.69 -5.23 -11.23
C GLY A 190 14.04 -6.56 -11.88
N ARG A 191 14.13 -7.64 -11.09
CA ARG A 191 14.52 -9.00 -11.52
C ARG A 191 13.33 -9.93 -11.77
N ILE A 192 12.26 -9.83 -10.98
CA ILE A 192 11.19 -10.85 -10.98
C ILE A 192 9.83 -10.36 -11.49
N CYS A 193 9.67 -9.07 -11.79
CA CYS A 193 8.37 -8.53 -12.21
C CYS A 193 7.93 -9.07 -13.58
N PRO A 194 6.66 -9.50 -13.75
CA PRO A 194 6.12 -9.95 -15.03
C PRO A 194 5.80 -8.80 -16.00
N ARG A 195 6.03 -7.54 -15.62
CA ARG A 195 6.00 -6.35 -16.48
C ARG A 195 4.63 -5.97 -17.05
N PRO A 196 3.52 -6.00 -16.30
CA PRO A 196 2.21 -5.64 -16.87
C PRO A 196 2.18 -4.22 -17.46
N CYS A 197 3.01 -3.32 -16.96
CA CYS A 197 3.16 -1.96 -17.47
C CYS A 197 3.71 -1.89 -18.92
N GLU A 198 4.49 -2.88 -19.36
CA GLU A 198 5.03 -2.93 -20.72
C GLU A 198 3.93 -3.30 -21.73
N ASN A 199 2.94 -4.10 -21.33
CA ASN A 199 1.79 -4.45 -22.17
C ASN A 199 0.92 -3.22 -22.50
N GLU A 200 0.86 -2.26 -21.58
CA GLU A 200 0.10 -1.02 -21.74
C GLU A 200 0.96 0.16 -22.28
N CYS A 201 2.20 -0.12 -22.64
CA CYS A 201 3.11 0.92 -23.13
C CYS A 201 2.73 1.36 -24.54
N ARG A 202 2.30 2.63 -24.71
CA ARG A 202 1.90 3.20 -26.00
C ARG A 202 3.02 3.25 -27.05
N ARG A 203 4.28 3.07 -26.65
CA ARG A 203 5.38 2.94 -27.60
C ARG A 203 5.21 1.76 -28.56
N GLN A 204 4.44 0.72 -28.17
CA GLN A 204 4.11 -0.41 -29.04
C GLN A 204 3.42 -0.02 -30.35
N TYR A 205 2.76 1.15 -30.41
CA TYR A 205 2.14 1.67 -31.63
C TYR A 205 3.12 2.35 -32.60
N VAL A 206 4.39 2.47 -32.22
CA VAL A 206 5.48 3.00 -33.05
C VAL A 206 6.43 1.87 -33.47
N ASP A 207 6.87 1.09 -32.46
CA ASP A 207 7.84 0.00 -32.65
C ASP A 207 7.63 -1.11 -31.59
N GLN A 208 8.31 -1.03 -30.45
CA GLN A 208 8.19 -1.99 -29.36
C GLN A 208 8.02 -1.26 -28.01
N PRO A 209 7.31 -1.84 -27.03
CA PRO A 209 7.24 -1.27 -25.68
C PRO A 209 8.61 -0.88 -25.14
N VAL A 210 8.68 0.17 -24.35
CA VAL A 210 9.90 0.51 -23.59
C VAL A 210 10.22 -0.60 -22.60
N ALA A 211 11.50 -0.93 -22.44
CA ALA A 211 11.97 -1.94 -21.49
C ALA A 211 11.90 -1.39 -20.02
N ILE A 212 10.69 -1.11 -19.57
CA ILE A 212 10.36 -0.39 -18.33
C ILE A 212 10.99 -1.06 -17.11
N ASN A 213 10.85 -2.39 -17.02
CA ASN A 213 11.38 -3.12 -15.87
C ASN A 213 12.92 -3.16 -15.85
N PHE A 214 13.55 -3.23 -17.01
CA PHE A 214 15.01 -3.22 -17.11
C PHE A 214 15.60 -1.87 -16.74
N LEU A 215 14.89 -0.78 -17.06
CA LEU A 215 15.27 0.56 -16.62
C LEU A 215 15.12 0.73 -15.10
N LYS A 216 14.08 0.14 -14.49
CA LYS A 216 13.92 0.12 -13.04
C LYS A 216 15.05 -0.67 -12.37
N ARG A 217 15.41 -1.84 -12.94
CA ARG A 217 16.54 -2.62 -12.48
C ARG A 217 17.85 -1.82 -12.57
N PHE A 218 18.10 -1.14 -13.68
CA PHE A 218 19.28 -0.30 -13.84
C PHE A 218 19.39 0.75 -12.72
N ALA A 219 18.31 1.47 -12.42
CA ALA A 219 18.30 2.47 -11.35
C ALA A 219 18.61 1.85 -9.98
N ALA A 220 18.00 0.70 -9.66
CA ALA A 220 18.23 -0.01 -8.40
C ALA A 220 19.65 -0.58 -8.29
N ASP A 221 20.19 -1.15 -9.38
CA ASP A 221 21.56 -1.64 -9.43
C ASP A 221 22.59 -0.51 -9.30
N TYR A 222 22.27 0.68 -9.85
CA TYR A 222 23.10 1.89 -9.66
C TYR A 222 23.16 2.29 -8.18
N GLU A 223 22.02 2.34 -7.48
CA GLU A 223 21.97 2.62 -6.05
C GLU A 223 22.81 1.63 -5.23
N LYS A 224 22.64 0.31 -5.50
CA LYS A 224 23.39 -0.74 -4.82
C LYS A 224 24.90 -0.62 -5.06
N LYS A 225 25.31 -0.33 -6.29
CA LYS A 225 26.73 -0.12 -6.64
C LYS A 225 27.33 1.10 -5.98
N ALA A 226 26.54 2.18 -5.85
CA ALA A 226 26.98 3.39 -5.16
C ALA A 226 27.13 3.19 -3.64
N GLY A 227 26.54 2.14 -3.08
CA GLY A 227 26.58 1.84 -1.65
C GLY A 227 25.87 2.88 -0.77
N GLN A 228 25.10 3.78 -1.37
CA GLN A 228 24.35 4.83 -0.69
C GLN A 228 22.86 4.65 -0.95
N ARG A 229 22.11 4.26 0.09
CA ARG A 229 20.67 4.07 -0.02
C ARG A 229 19.91 5.37 -0.11
N VAL A 230 18.92 5.39 -0.97
CA VAL A 230 17.94 6.45 -1.10
C VAL A 230 16.77 6.12 -0.20
N LEU A 231 16.57 6.88 0.86
CA LEU A 231 15.41 6.77 1.74
C LEU A 231 14.43 7.89 1.41
N PRO A 232 13.18 7.56 1.04
CA PRO A 232 12.18 8.59 0.79
C PRO A 232 11.75 9.30 2.08
N SER A 233 11.16 10.49 1.93
CA SER A 233 10.71 11.32 3.04
C SER A 233 9.69 10.60 3.94
N LYS A 234 9.74 10.91 5.24
CA LYS A 234 8.83 10.42 6.30
C LYS A 234 7.96 11.56 6.81
N ALA A 235 6.75 11.23 7.25
CA ALA A 235 5.96 12.09 8.12
C ALA A 235 6.59 12.17 9.53
N PRO A 236 6.26 13.18 10.34
CA PRO A 236 6.68 13.26 11.73
C PRO A 236 6.29 12.02 12.53
N GLU A 237 7.08 11.69 13.54
CA GLU A 237 6.82 10.53 14.39
C GLU A 237 5.52 10.71 15.17
N THR A 238 4.66 9.70 15.13
CA THR A 238 3.36 9.69 15.80
C THR A 238 3.40 9.00 17.15
N GLY A 239 4.48 8.31 17.48
CA GLY A 239 4.59 7.45 18.66
C GLY A 239 3.70 6.20 18.62
N ARG A 240 2.90 6.00 17.58
CA ARG A 240 1.97 4.87 17.45
C ARG A 240 2.71 3.60 17.06
N ARG A 241 2.56 2.55 17.86
CA ARG A 241 3.21 1.25 17.64
C ARG A 241 2.27 0.31 16.90
N VAL A 242 2.79 -0.37 15.87
CA VAL A 242 2.06 -1.35 15.08
C VAL A 242 2.86 -2.65 15.02
N ALA A 243 2.22 -3.77 15.32
CA ALA A 243 2.78 -5.09 15.08
C ALA A 243 2.42 -5.58 13.68
N VAL A 244 3.39 -6.05 12.93
CA VAL A 244 3.21 -6.64 11.59
C VAL A 244 3.61 -8.09 11.65
N ILE A 245 2.67 -9.00 11.44
CA ILE A 245 2.90 -10.44 11.53
C ILE A 245 3.16 -11.00 10.14
N GLY A 246 4.40 -11.42 9.92
CA GLY A 246 4.91 -11.94 8.65
C GLY A 246 5.92 -11.02 7.98
N GLY A 247 7.16 -11.50 7.87
CA GLY A 247 8.30 -10.79 7.27
C GLY A 247 8.44 -11.06 5.76
N GLY A 248 7.35 -11.37 5.06
CA GLY A 248 7.28 -11.45 3.61
C GLY A 248 7.22 -10.09 2.94
N VAL A 249 7.17 -10.07 1.60
CA VAL A 249 7.17 -8.83 0.81
C VAL A 249 6.01 -7.89 1.15
N GLU A 250 4.83 -8.43 1.44
CA GLU A 250 3.64 -7.67 1.79
C GLU A 250 3.78 -7.00 3.16
N GLY A 251 4.14 -7.76 4.19
CA GLY A 251 4.33 -7.25 5.54
C GLY A 251 5.48 -6.24 5.63
N LEU A 252 6.61 -6.52 4.98
CA LEU A 252 7.73 -5.57 4.91
C LEU A 252 7.35 -4.30 4.15
N SER A 253 6.54 -4.40 3.08
CA SER A 253 6.03 -3.22 2.37
C SER A 253 5.07 -2.41 3.23
N ALA A 254 4.15 -3.07 3.94
CA ALA A 254 3.24 -2.40 4.86
C ALA A 254 4.04 -1.69 5.98
N ALA A 255 5.01 -2.36 6.59
CA ALA A 255 5.87 -1.78 7.61
C ALA A 255 6.66 -0.56 7.09
N PHE A 256 7.20 -0.63 5.87
CA PHE A 256 7.87 0.49 5.21
C PHE A 256 6.95 1.72 5.08
N PHE A 257 5.73 1.53 4.59
CA PHE A 257 4.79 2.63 4.44
C PHE A 257 4.29 3.16 5.79
N MET A 258 4.11 2.29 6.79
CA MET A 258 3.79 2.71 8.16
C MET A 258 4.90 3.55 8.79
N ALA A 259 6.18 3.16 8.59
CA ALA A 259 7.31 3.94 9.03
C ALA A 259 7.37 5.31 8.32
N ARG A 260 7.01 5.37 7.04
CA ARG A 260 6.88 6.63 6.30
C ARG A 260 5.72 7.50 6.78
N LEU A 261 4.65 6.90 7.28
CA LEU A 261 3.52 7.59 7.93
C LEU A 261 3.86 8.07 9.37
N GLY A 262 5.10 7.86 9.82
CA GLY A 262 5.57 8.26 11.14
C GLY A 262 5.23 7.28 12.25
N HIS A 263 4.67 6.11 11.96
CA HIS A 263 4.42 5.08 12.96
C HIS A 263 5.68 4.28 13.29
N ALA A 264 5.63 3.52 14.37
CA ALA A 264 6.70 2.64 14.84
C ALA A 264 6.34 1.16 14.60
N PRO A 265 6.51 0.62 13.37
CA PRO A 265 6.20 -0.76 13.05
C PRO A 265 7.28 -1.72 13.58
N THR A 266 6.84 -2.86 14.11
CA THR A 266 7.69 -4.01 14.42
C THR A 266 7.18 -5.22 13.65
N VAL A 267 8.04 -5.80 12.83
CA VAL A 267 7.74 -7.01 12.04
C VAL A 267 8.13 -8.24 12.85
N TYR A 268 7.19 -9.14 13.05
CA TYR A 268 7.40 -10.44 13.69
C TYR A 268 7.39 -11.53 12.62
N GLU A 269 8.49 -12.27 12.50
CA GLU A 269 8.66 -13.33 11.50
C GLU A 269 8.91 -14.68 12.19
N ALA A 270 8.14 -15.68 11.79
CA ALA A 270 8.22 -17.03 12.38
C ALA A 270 9.55 -17.75 12.10
N THR A 271 10.16 -17.44 10.97
CA THR A 271 11.47 -18.01 10.59
C THR A 271 12.62 -17.14 11.10
N GLY A 272 13.85 -17.68 11.02
CA GLY A 272 15.05 -16.91 11.41
C GLY A 272 15.47 -15.81 10.43
N ARG A 273 14.77 -15.62 9.30
CA ARG A 273 15.17 -14.69 8.24
C ARG A 273 13.95 -14.05 7.56
N LEU A 274 14.04 -12.76 7.30
CA LEU A 274 13.05 -12.01 6.53
C LEU A 274 13.08 -12.34 5.03
N GLY A 275 12.00 -12.07 4.32
CA GLY A 275 11.88 -12.19 2.87
C GLY A 275 10.82 -13.20 2.38
N GLY A 276 10.31 -14.07 3.26
CA GLY A 276 9.24 -15.00 2.93
C GLY A 276 9.51 -15.83 1.66
N LEU A 277 8.54 -15.93 0.76
CA LEU A 277 8.66 -16.67 -0.51
C LEU A 277 9.74 -16.13 -1.44
N LEU A 278 10.08 -14.83 -1.39
CA LEU A 278 11.19 -14.30 -2.18
C LEU A 278 12.51 -15.00 -1.87
N ARG A 279 12.69 -15.42 -0.62
CA ARG A 279 13.89 -16.13 -0.17
C ARG A 279 13.83 -17.64 -0.39
N SER A 280 12.66 -18.23 -0.20
CA SER A 280 12.54 -19.69 -0.14
C SER A 280 12.09 -20.34 -1.46
N ALA A 281 11.48 -19.58 -2.38
CA ALA A 281 10.85 -20.14 -3.57
C ALA A 281 11.47 -19.67 -4.90
N ILE A 282 12.38 -18.69 -4.88
CA ILE A 282 13.01 -18.16 -6.09
C ILE A 282 14.45 -18.66 -6.17
N ALA A 283 14.85 -19.16 -7.33
CA ALA A 283 16.21 -19.61 -7.58
C ALA A 283 17.24 -18.48 -7.43
N ALA A 284 18.40 -18.80 -6.85
CA ALA A 284 19.42 -17.81 -6.53
C ALA A 284 19.99 -17.10 -7.78
N GLU A 285 20.02 -17.78 -8.91
CA GLU A 285 20.48 -17.23 -10.19
C GLU A 285 19.47 -16.21 -10.78
N ARG A 286 18.22 -16.26 -10.31
CA ARG A 286 17.18 -15.29 -10.67
C ARG A 286 17.09 -14.15 -9.67
N LEU A 287 17.22 -14.43 -8.39
CA LEU A 287 17.21 -13.46 -7.31
C LEU A 287 18.29 -13.80 -6.28
N PRO A 288 19.52 -13.28 -6.43
CA PRO A 288 20.58 -13.47 -5.47
C PRO A 288 20.20 -12.96 -4.07
N ALA A 289 20.63 -13.68 -3.05
CA ALA A 289 20.28 -13.39 -1.65
C ALA A 289 20.71 -11.97 -1.23
N GLU A 290 21.87 -11.50 -1.69
CA GLU A 290 22.40 -10.18 -1.38
C GLU A 290 21.59 -9.03 -2.05
N VAL A 291 20.84 -9.32 -3.13
CA VAL A 291 19.93 -8.36 -3.75
C VAL A 291 18.67 -8.23 -2.89
N LEU A 292 18.15 -9.35 -2.42
CA LEU A 292 17.00 -9.35 -1.52
C LEU A 292 17.34 -8.69 -0.19
N ASP A 293 18.50 -9.03 0.39
CA ASP A 293 18.97 -8.46 1.65
C ASP A 293 19.19 -6.94 1.52
N TRP A 294 19.69 -6.44 0.38
CA TRP A 294 19.81 -5.02 0.12
C TRP A 294 18.48 -4.27 0.23
N ASP A 295 17.43 -4.76 -0.41
CA ASP A 295 16.13 -4.11 -0.34
C ASP A 295 15.49 -4.24 1.07
N ILE A 296 15.63 -5.40 1.73
CA ILE A 296 15.16 -5.60 3.12
C ILE A 296 15.84 -4.63 4.08
N ASP A 297 17.15 -4.49 4.01
CA ASP A 297 17.90 -3.55 4.85
C ASP A 297 17.41 -2.10 4.63
N GLY A 298 17.07 -1.74 3.37
CA GLY A 298 16.47 -0.44 3.08
C GLY A 298 15.11 -0.23 3.76
N VAL A 299 14.32 -1.29 3.93
CA VAL A 299 13.08 -1.25 4.72
C VAL A 299 13.40 -1.04 6.20
N LEU A 300 14.38 -1.74 6.75
CA LEU A 300 14.77 -1.61 8.15
C LEU A 300 15.35 -0.22 8.45
N GLU A 301 16.17 0.34 7.56
CA GLU A 301 16.73 1.69 7.68
C GLU A 301 15.65 2.80 7.67
N MET A 302 14.44 2.53 7.16
CA MET A 302 13.31 3.45 7.30
C MET A 302 12.82 3.59 8.75
N GLY A 303 13.32 2.77 9.68
CA GLY A 303 12.91 2.73 11.08
C GLY A 303 11.99 1.57 11.43
N VAL A 304 11.91 0.57 10.56
CA VAL A 304 11.18 -0.68 10.83
C VAL A 304 12.02 -1.57 11.74
N LYS A 305 11.44 -2.03 12.85
CA LYS A 305 12.03 -3.07 13.70
C LYS A 305 11.63 -4.45 13.19
N ALA A 306 12.48 -5.46 13.42
CA ALA A 306 12.16 -6.83 13.06
C ALA A 306 12.61 -7.80 14.17
N GLU A 307 11.72 -8.72 14.51
CA GLU A 307 11.94 -9.81 15.44
C GLU A 307 11.68 -11.14 14.73
N THR A 308 12.74 -11.92 14.52
CA THR A 308 12.69 -13.21 13.83
C THR A 308 12.63 -14.37 14.83
N GLY A 309 12.12 -15.53 14.40
CA GLY A 309 11.91 -16.68 15.27
C GLY A 309 10.68 -16.51 16.19
N GLN A 310 9.77 -15.62 15.84
CA GLN A 310 8.55 -15.30 16.61
C GLN A 310 7.30 -15.75 15.84
N ALA A 311 6.82 -16.93 16.14
CA ALA A 311 5.61 -17.48 15.51
C ALA A 311 4.36 -17.07 16.28
N LEU A 312 3.39 -16.47 15.57
CA LEU A 312 2.10 -16.09 16.13
C LEU A 312 1.30 -17.37 16.51
N GLY A 313 0.70 -17.33 17.70
CA GLY A 313 -0.03 -18.47 18.28
C GLY A 313 0.87 -19.47 19.03
N LYS A 314 2.20 -19.27 18.99
CA LYS A 314 3.16 -20.09 19.74
C LYS A 314 4.05 -19.23 20.65
N ASP A 315 4.80 -18.31 20.08
CA ASP A 315 5.77 -17.47 20.80
C ASP A 315 5.17 -16.11 21.18
N ILE A 316 4.25 -15.61 20.36
CA ILE A 316 3.48 -14.37 20.58
C ILE A 316 2.00 -14.61 20.30
N THR A 317 1.11 -13.79 20.87
CA THR A 317 -0.34 -13.81 20.63
C THR A 317 -0.85 -12.40 20.29
N ILE A 318 -2.01 -12.30 19.66
CA ILE A 318 -2.68 -11.00 19.40
C ILE A 318 -2.90 -10.26 20.71
N ALA A 319 -3.41 -10.96 21.73
CA ALA A 319 -3.70 -10.38 23.04
C ALA A 319 -2.44 -9.83 23.72
N THR A 320 -1.31 -10.56 23.68
CA THR A 320 -0.04 -10.08 24.25
C THR A 320 0.47 -8.85 23.54
N LEU A 321 0.44 -8.82 22.20
CA LEU A 321 0.89 -7.68 21.41
C LEU A 321 0.06 -6.40 21.69
N LEU A 322 -1.27 -6.55 21.79
CA LEU A 322 -2.15 -5.44 22.16
C LEU A 322 -1.94 -5.00 23.61
N ALA A 323 -1.72 -5.93 24.54
CA ALA A 323 -1.41 -5.63 25.95
C ALA A 323 -0.06 -4.90 26.09
N GLU A 324 0.93 -5.22 25.28
CA GLU A 324 2.23 -4.55 25.22
C GLU A 324 2.18 -3.13 24.65
N GLY A 325 0.99 -2.67 24.21
CA GLY A 325 0.77 -1.30 23.73
C GLY A 325 0.92 -1.12 22.21
N HIS A 326 0.85 -2.20 21.42
CA HIS A 326 0.61 -2.06 19.99
C HIS A 326 -0.84 -1.62 19.78
N GLN A 327 -1.06 -0.56 19.00
CA GLN A 327 -2.41 -0.03 18.74
C GLN A 327 -3.14 -0.84 17.66
N ALA A 328 -2.37 -1.49 16.78
CA ALA A 328 -2.89 -2.41 15.78
C ALA A 328 -1.94 -3.59 15.59
N VAL A 329 -2.50 -4.74 15.26
CA VAL A 329 -1.78 -5.95 14.83
C VAL A 329 -2.21 -6.26 13.40
N LEU A 330 -1.27 -6.16 12.46
CA LEU A 330 -1.50 -6.46 11.05
C LEU A 330 -1.10 -7.89 10.75
N MET A 331 -2.00 -8.65 10.13
CA MET A 331 -1.79 -10.02 9.71
C MET A 331 -1.44 -10.10 8.22
N THR A 332 -0.20 -10.50 7.89
CA THR A 332 0.29 -10.72 6.53
C THR A 332 1.01 -12.08 6.44
N LEU A 333 0.29 -13.12 6.82
CA LEU A 333 0.84 -14.46 7.05
C LEU A 333 1.17 -15.24 5.77
N GLY A 334 0.76 -14.74 4.61
CA GLY A 334 0.81 -15.47 3.34
C GLY A 334 -0.16 -16.63 3.30
N GLY A 335 -0.03 -17.46 2.26
CA GLY A 335 -0.88 -18.60 2.01
C GLY A 335 -0.31 -19.95 2.45
N TRP A 336 -1.01 -21.00 2.02
CA TRP A 336 -0.59 -22.38 2.24
C TRP A 336 0.73 -22.72 1.52
N ASP A 337 0.97 -22.10 0.37
CA ASP A 337 2.23 -22.14 -0.38
C ASP A 337 3.42 -21.64 0.45
N SER A 338 3.25 -20.57 1.22
CA SER A 338 4.28 -20.05 2.13
C SER A 338 4.62 -21.05 3.24
N ARG A 339 3.63 -21.77 3.75
CA ARG A 339 3.82 -22.83 4.74
C ARG A 339 4.53 -24.04 4.15
N LEU A 340 4.15 -24.44 2.94
CA LEU A 340 4.79 -25.53 2.19
C LEU A 340 6.27 -25.23 1.93
N ALA A 341 6.58 -24.03 1.47
CA ALA A 341 7.94 -23.59 1.18
C ALA A 341 8.83 -23.56 2.43
N ARG A 342 8.24 -23.34 3.63
CA ARG A 342 8.96 -23.39 4.91
C ARG A 342 9.13 -24.81 5.48
N GLY A 343 8.57 -25.82 4.85
CA GLY A 343 8.55 -27.19 5.37
C GLY A 343 7.65 -27.41 6.60
N ALA A 344 6.78 -26.47 6.92
CA ALA A 344 5.93 -26.48 8.11
C ALA A 344 4.61 -27.26 7.92
N LEU A 345 4.61 -28.34 7.16
CA LEU A 345 3.40 -29.09 6.81
C LEU A 345 2.73 -29.85 7.96
N THR A 346 3.45 -30.06 9.06
CA THR A 346 2.99 -30.89 10.18
C THR A 346 2.44 -30.11 11.37
N ALA A 347 2.71 -28.79 11.45
CA ALA A 347 2.22 -27.98 12.56
C ALA A 347 0.86 -27.36 12.18
N VAL A 348 -0.13 -27.54 13.08
CA VAL A 348 -1.40 -26.80 13.00
C VAL A 348 -1.15 -25.43 13.56
N GLU A 349 -1.32 -24.41 12.71
CA GLU A 349 -1.22 -23.02 13.12
C GLU A 349 -2.63 -22.42 13.20
N SER A 350 -2.95 -21.81 14.32
CA SER A 350 -4.13 -20.96 14.52
C SER A 350 -3.66 -19.56 14.89
N PRO A 351 -3.17 -18.81 13.92
CA PRO A 351 -2.59 -17.47 14.19
C PRO A 351 -3.66 -16.49 14.69
N VAL A 352 -4.90 -16.61 14.21
CA VAL A 352 -6.06 -15.95 14.81
C VAL A 352 -6.74 -16.97 15.72
N PRO A 353 -6.96 -16.68 17.01
CA PRO A 353 -7.53 -17.64 17.94
C PRO A 353 -8.83 -18.27 17.43
N GLY A 354 -8.88 -19.60 17.37
CA GLY A 354 -10.04 -20.33 16.89
C GLY A 354 -10.25 -20.36 15.37
N VAL A 355 -9.37 -19.73 14.56
CA VAL A 355 -9.48 -19.71 13.10
C VAL A 355 -8.52 -20.73 12.48
N TYR A 356 -9.03 -21.62 11.66
CA TYR A 356 -8.27 -22.71 11.03
C TYR A 356 -8.51 -22.72 9.52
N LEU A 357 -7.48 -23.02 8.75
CA LEU A 357 -7.65 -23.37 7.33
C LEU A 357 -8.30 -24.76 7.23
N MET A 358 -9.21 -24.93 6.28
CA MET A 358 -10.03 -26.13 6.13
C MET A 358 -9.20 -27.42 5.98
N LEU A 359 -8.14 -27.41 5.20
CA LEU A 359 -7.29 -28.58 5.01
C LEU A 359 -6.57 -28.98 6.30
N ASP A 360 -6.11 -28.01 7.09
CA ASP A 360 -5.53 -28.27 8.40
C ASP A 360 -6.56 -28.82 9.36
N PHE A 361 -7.78 -28.26 9.34
CA PHE A 361 -8.88 -28.72 10.16
C PHE A 361 -9.25 -30.17 9.85
N ILE A 362 -9.54 -30.50 8.58
CA ILE A 362 -9.92 -31.86 8.16
C ILE A 362 -8.83 -32.87 8.47
N LYS A 363 -7.57 -32.53 8.18
CA LYS A 363 -6.43 -33.43 8.40
C LYS A 363 -6.21 -33.76 9.87
N ASN A 364 -6.40 -32.79 10.76
CA ASN A 364 -6.00 -32.92 12.15
C ASN A 364 -7.18 -33.15 13.10
N ALA A 365 -8.38 -32.71 12.77
CA ALA A 365 -9.54 -32.84 13.65
C ALA A 365 -10.11 -34.27 13.76
N GLY A 366 -9.66 -35.20 12.94
CA GLY A 366 -10.09 -36.61 12.97
C GLY A 366 -9.15 -37.58 13.71
N LEU A 367 -8.00 -37.11 14.21
CA LEU A 367 -6.99 -37.94 14.86
C LEU A 367 -7.13 -37.87 16.40
N ASP A 368 -6.85 -38.98 17.11
CA ASP A 368 -7.01 -39.04 18.59
C ASP A 368 -6.01 -38.14 19.35
N ASP A 369 -4.85 -37.81 18.76
CA ASP A 369 -3.79 -36.96 19.33
C ASP A 369 -3.79 -35.54 18.67
N THR A 370 -4.95 -34.94 18.44
CA THR A 370 -5.00 -33.73 17.64
C THR A 370 -4.84 -32.44 18.46
N PRO A 371 -4.06 -31.45 17.95
CA PRO A 371 -3.97 -30.11 18.53
C PRO A 371 -5.22 -29.26 18.28
N ILE A 372 -6.11 -29.63 17.31
CA ILE A 372 -7.33 -28.89 17.02
C ILE A 372 -8.47 -29.37 17.88
N ARG A 373 -8.90 -28.52 18.82
CA ARG A 373 -10.11 -28.73 19.61
C ARG A 373 -11.16 -27.72 19.20
N VAL A 374 -12.28 -28.22 18.68
CA VAL A 374 -13.47 -27.38 18.42
C VAL A 374 -13.96 -26.79 19.74
N ARG A 375 -14.04 -25.46 19.78
CA ARG A 375 -14.51 -24.72 20.96
C ARG A 375 -15.78 -23.95 20.62
N GLY A 376 -16.80 -24.04 21.46
CA GLY A 376 -18.05 -23.30 21.24
C GLY A 376 -18.75 -23.65 19.93
N ASP A 377 -19.49 -22.70 19.41
CA ASP A 377 -20.15 -22.84 18.11
C ASP A 377 -19.11 -22.74 16.98
N THR A 378 -19.36 -23.45 15.89
CA THR A 378 -18.44 -23.54 14.77
C THR A 378 -19.07 -22.93 13.53
N VAL A 379 -18.34 -22.03 12.89
CA VAL A 379 -18.68 -21.52 11.56
C VAL A 379 -17.72 -22.10 10.54
N VAL A 380 -18.25 -22.68 9.47
CA VAL A 380 -17.49 -23.13 8.29
C VAL A 380 -17.78 -22.15 7.18
N TYR A 381 -16.76 -21.40 6.73
CA TYR A 381 -16.91 -20.40 5.69
C TYR A 381 -16.39 -20.91 4.35
N GLY A 382 -17.29 -21.01 3.38
CA GLY A 382 -17.06 -21.45 2.01
C GLY A 382 -17.95 -22.60 1.59
N GLY A 383 -17.97 -22.86 0.29
CA GLY A 383 -18.79 -23.90 -0.36
C GLY A 383 -17.97 -25.12 -0.77
N GLY A 384 -18.66 -26.09 -1.37
CA GLY A 384 -18.09 -27.29 -1.89
C GLY A 384 -18.02 -28.45 -0.90
N ARG A 385 -17.73 -29.63 -1.42
CA ARG A 385 -17.84 -30.90 -0.68
C ARG A 385 -16.96 -30.96 0.57
N LEU A 386 -15.75 -30.42 0.49
CA LEU A 386 -14.83 -30.39 1.64
C LEU A 386 -15.33 -29.50 2.79
N ALA A 387 -16.07 -28.41 2.51
CA ALA A 387 -16.68 -27.59 3.54
C ALA A 387 -17.78 -28.36 4.29
N LEU A 388 -18.57 -29.16 3.57
CA LEU A 388 -19.56 -30.03 4.18
C LEU A 388 -18.93 -31.12 5.06
N ASP A 389 -17.81 -31.70 4.62
CA ASP A 389 -17.05 -32.68 5.41
C ASP A 389 -16.47 -32.04 6.68
N ALA A 390 -15.95 -30.82 6.56
CA ALA A 390 -15.48 -30.04 7.72
C ALA A 390 -16.62 -29.76 8.72
N ALA A 391 -17.82 -29.43 8.24
CA ALA A 391 -18.99 -29.17 9.06
C ALA A 391 -19.45 -30.45 9.80
N ARG A 392 -19.51 -31.60 9.09
CA ARG A 392 -19.79 -32.92 9.71
C ARG A 392 -18.76 -33.28 10.77
N LEU A 393 -17.48 -33.04 10.48
CA LEU A 393 -16.38 -33.30 11.40
C LEU A 393 -16.47 -32.42 12.65
N ALA A 394 -16.73 -31.12 12.50
CA ALA A 394 -16.96 -30.20 13.60
C ALA A 394 -18.13 -30.64 14.49
N LYS A 395 -19.24 -31.06 13.87
CA LYS A 395 -20.40 -31.58 14.60
C LYS A 395 -20.13 -32.87 15.38
N LYS A 396 -19.32 -33.76 14.77
CA LYS A 396 -18.89 -34.99 15.45
C LYS A 396 -18.04 -34.71 16.68
N GLN A 397 -17.11 -33.75 16.61
CA GLN A 397 -16.25 -33.36 17.73
C GLN A 397 -17.00 -32.63 18.84
N ASN A 398 -17.91 -31.72 18.47
CA ASN A 398 -18.70 -30.95 19.44
C ASN A 398 -20.20 -31.11 19.20
N LYS A 399 -20.77 -32.18 19.75
CA LYS A 399 -22.20 -32.49 19.59
C LYS A 399 -23.13 -31.43 20.18
N LYS A 400 -22.66 -30.65 21.17
CA LYS A 400 -23.48 -29.63 21.87
C LYS A 400 -23.42 -28.27 21.16
N GLY A 401 -22.32 -27.97 20.45
CA GLY A 401 -22.17 -26.72 19.73
C GLY A 401 -23.02 -26.66 18.48
N ALA A 402 -23.48 -25.48 18.12
CA ALA A 402 -24.09 -25.21 16.83
C ALA A 402 -22.99 -25.28 15.75
N VAL A 403 -23.35 -25.79 14.56
CA VAL A 403 -22.49 -25.72 13.38
C VAL A 403 -23.26 -24.99 12.29
N THR A 404 -22.60 -23.99 11.72
CA THR A 404 -23.17 -23.13 10.69
C THR A 404 -22.24 -23.09 9.47
N VAL A 405 -22.77 -23.33 8.29
CA VAL A 405 -22.03 -23.15 7.02
C VAL A 405 -22.45 -21.83 6.41
N VAL A 406 -21.49 -20.97 6.11
CA VAL A 406 -21.71 -19.64 5.54
C VAL A 406 -21.14 -19.61 4.12
N LEU A 407 -21.98 -19.26 3.15
CA LEU A 407 -21.66 -19.20 1.73
C LEU A 407 -21.93 -17.80 1.17
N ARG A 408 -21.03 -17.32 0.34
CA ARG A 408 -21.23 -16.06 -0.40
C ARG A 408 -22.20 -16.23 -1.57
N GLU A 409 -22.23 -17.41 -2.13
CA GLU A 409 -23.06 -17.77 -3.26
C GLU A 409 -24.54 -17.89 -2.84
N THR A 410 -25.43 -17.68 -3.81
CA THR A 410 -26.83 -18.04 -3.64
C THR A 410 -27.00 -19.56 -3.55
N MET A 411 -28.09 -20.04 -2.99
CA MET A 411 -28.39 -21.46 -3.00
C MET A 411 -28.41 -22.05 -4.43
N ALA A 412 -28.93 -21.31 -5.38
CA ALA A 412 -28.97 -21.71 -6.80
C ALA A 412 -27.62 -21.63 -7.50
N GLY A 413 -26.71 -20.77 -7.04
CA GLY A 413 -25.36 -20.59 -7.55
C GLY A 413 -24.31 -21.46 -6.85
N SER A 414 -24.67 -22.14 -5.78
CA SER A 414 -23.80 -23.08 -5.09
C SER A 414 -23.73 -24.40 -5.85
N GLU A 415 -22.57 -25.06 -5.81
CA GLU A 415 -22.37 -26.41 -6.34
C GLU A 415 -22.94 -27.53 -5.44
N LEU A 416 -23.72 -27.16 -4.42
CA LEU A 416 -24.24 -28.08 -3.42
C LEU A 416 -25.50 -28.78 -3.92
N GLU A 417 -25.54 -30.09 -3.82
CA GLU A 417 -26.72 -30.87 -4.15
C GLU A 417 -27.78 -30.76 -3.03
N LYS A 418 -29.05 -30.71 -3.43
CA LYS A 418 -30.16 -30.59 -2.46
C LYS A 418 -30.16 -31.73 -1.42
N ALA A 419 -29.79 -32.95 -1.87
CA ALA A 419 -29.69 -34.11 -0.96
C ALA A 419 -28.61 -33.95 0.12
N ASP A 420 -27.48 -33.28 -0.21
CA ASP A 420 -26.42 -33.00 0.76
C ASP A 420 -26.88 -31.96 1.81
N LEU A 421 -27.64 -30.95 1.37
CA LEU A 421 -28.21 -29.94 2.27
C LEU A 421 -29.22 -30.56 3.22
N GLU A 422 -30.18 -31.35 2.73
CA GLU A 422 -31.19 -32.04 3.54
C GLU A 422 -30.57 -33.00 4.57
N ALA A 423 -29.48 -33.69 4.18
CA ALA A 423 -28.75 -34.58 5.09
C ALA A 423 -28.05 -33.82 6.22
N LEU A 424 -27.49 -32.65 5.95
CA LEU A 424 -26.78 -31.82 6.94
C LEU A 424 -27.76 -31.07 7.85
N GLU A 425 -28.90 -30.62 7.32
CA GLU A 425 -29.98 -30.04 8.12
C GLU A 425 -30.57 -31.07 9.12
N ALA A 426 -30.66 -32.34 8.69
CA ALA A 426 -31.05 -33.43 9.61
C ALA A 426 -30.04 -33.64 10.74
N ASP A 427 -28.77 -33.35 10.52
CA ASP A 427 -27.70 -33.33 11.51
C ASP A 427 -27.65 -32.03 12.34
N ASN A 428 -28.64 -31.15 12.17
CA ASN A 428 -28.73 -29.87 12.88
C ASN A 428 -27.57 -28.90 12.49
N ILE A 429 -27.14 -28.89 11.26
CA ILE A 429 -26.18 -27.94 10.67
C ILE A 429 -26.98 -26.90 9.90
N LYS A 430 -26.72 -25.62 10.21
CA LYS A 430 -27.41 -24.47 9.59
C LYS A 430 -26.65 -23.95 8.38
N PHE A 431 -27.36 -23.34 7.43
CA PHE A 431 -26.80 -22.71 6.25
C PHE A 431 -27.20 -21.23 6.17
N TYR A 432 -26.24 -20.38 5.89
CA TYR A 432 -26.44 -18.99 5.49
C TYR A 432 -25.87 -18.77 4.09
N PHE A 433 -26.75 -18.56 3.12
CA PHE A 433 -26.39 -18.20 1.74
C PHE A 433 -26.31 -16.68 1.59
N ASN A 434 -25.71 -16.20 0.50
CA ASN A 434 -25.51 -14.77 0.22
C ASN A 434 -24.87 -14.00 1.37
N THR A 435 -24.03 -14.64 2.17
CA THR A 435 -23.55 -14.06 3.41
C THR A 435 -22.04 -13.86 3.36
N GLY A 436 -21.63 -12.63 3.63
CA GLY A 436 -20.22 -12.26 3.78
C GLY A 436 -19.86 -12.02 5.23
N ILE A 437 -18.66 -12.45 5.65
CA ILE A 437 -18.12 -12.12 6.98
C ILE A 437 -17.45 -10.74 6.90
N VAL A 438 -17.78 -9.83 7.84
CA VAL A 438 -17.29 -8.44 7.84
C VAL A 438 -16.27 -8.21 8.95
N ARG A 439 -16.50 -8.78 10.13
CA ARG A 439 -15.63 -8.62 11.31
C ARG A 439 -15.54 -9.90 12.12
N LEU A 440 -14.41 -10.04 12.81
CA LEU A 440 -14.19 -11.07 13.82
C LEU A 440 -14.02 -10.39 15.16
N HIS A 441 -14.65 -10.91 16.20
CA HIS A 441 -14.51 -10.42 17.57
C HIS A 441 -13.93 -11.50 18.46
N GLY A 442 -13.05 -11.09 19.34
CA GLY A 442 -12.42 -12.01 20.27
C GLY A 442 -12.16 -11.39 21.63
N ASP A 443 -11.89 -12.28 22.58
CA ASP A 443 -11.52 -11.94 23.95
C ASP A 443 -10.31 -12.78 24.36
N GLY A 444 -9.19 -12.13 24.63
CA GLY A 444 -7.91 -12.80 24.84
C GLY A 444 -7.57 -13.71 23.66
N ASP A 445 -7.31 -14.99 23.96
CA ASP A 445 -6.99 -16.03 22.97
C ASP A 445 -8.22 -16.84 22.53
N ARG A 446 -9.38 -16.18 22.39
CA ARG A 446 -10.64 -16.83 21.97
C ARG A 446 -11.38 -15.97 20.96
N LEU A 447 -11.84 -16.60 19.88
CA LEU A 447 -12.90 -16.07 19.04
C LEU A 447 -14.23 -16.16 19.80
N THR A 448 -15.07 -15.14 19.71
CA THR A 448 -16.36 -15.06 20.40
C THR A 448 -17.53 -14.93 19.45
N THR A 449 -17.45 -14.02 18.50
CA THR A 449 -18.52 -13.72 17.55
C THR A 449 -17.96 -13.31 16.18
N ILE A 450 -18.81 -13.46 15.17
CA ILE A 450 -18.55 -13.06 13.80
C ILE A 450 -19.68 -12.13 13.38
N GLU A 451 -19.33 -10.93 12.90
CA GLU A 451 -20.29 -10.09 12.19
C GLU A 451 -20.34 -10.50 10.73
N ALA A 452 -21.54 -10.69 10.25
CA ALA A 452 -21.84 -11.07 8.88
C ALA A 452 -22.84 -10.11 8.25
N VAL A 453 -22.88 -10.05 6.94
CA VAL A 453 -23.81 -9.22 6.16
C VAL A 453 -24.44 -10.05 5.06
N ASP A 454 -25.73 -9.91 4.88
CA ASP A 454 -26.40 -10.43 3.67
C ASP A 454 -25.97 -9.59 2.46
N LEU A 455 -25.38 -10.23 1.46
CA LEU A 455 -24.79 -9.55 0.30
C LEU A 455 -25.80 -8.96 -0.68
N LEU A 456 -27.10 -9.35 -0.56
CA LEU A 456 -28.18 -8.82 -1.38
C LEU A 456 -28.90 -7.66 -0.72
N SER A 457 -29.25 -7.81 0.58
CA SER A 457 -30.00 -6.80 1.31
C SER A 457 -29.11 -5.78 2.03
N GLY A 458 -27.85 -6.14 2.30
CA GLY A 458 -26.96 -5.35 3.15
C GLY A 458 -27.27 -5.43 4.65
N GLU A 459 -28.21 -6.31 5.07
CA GLU A 459 -28.60 -6.44 6.48
C GLU A 459 -27.47 -7.11 7.28
N PRO A 460 -27.03 -6.50 8.40
CA PRO A 460 -26.02 -7.09 9.28
C PRO A 460 -26.61 -8.16 10.16
N SER A 461 -25.80 -9.15 10.51
CA SER A 461 -26.15 -10.23 11.46
C SER A 461 -24.91 -10.61 12.29
N THR A 462 -25.16 -11.17 13.49
CA THR A 462 -24.09 -11.65 14.37
C THR A 462 -24.23 -13.15 14.58
N ILE A 463 -23.13 -13.88 14.41
CA ILE A 463 -23.07 -15.34 14.59
C ILE A 463 -22.12 -15.66 15.74
N SER A 464 -22.59 -16.39 16.75
CA SER A 464 -21.72 -16.92 17.80
C SER A 464 -20.71 -17.92 17.19
N ALA A 465 -19.44 -17.78 17.50
CA ALA A 465 -18.41 -18.65 16.97
C ALA A 465 -17.19 -18.71 17.88
N GLY A 466 -16.92 -19.86 18.45
CA GLY A 466 -15.66 -20.17 19.12
C GLY A 466 -14.64 -20.82 18.18
N THR A 467 -15.11 -21.26 17.00
CA THR A 467 -14.26 -21.88 15.95
C THR A 467 -14.74 -21.42 14.58
N LEU A 468 -13.79 -20.97 13.75
CA LEU A 468 -14.01 -20.60 12.35
C LEU A 468 -13.10 -21.45 11.46
N VAL A 469 -13.70 -22.18 10.52
CA VAL A 469 -12.99 -22.98 9.52
C VAL A 469 -13.11 -22.32 8.15
N LEU A 470 -11.96 -21.97 7.55
CA LEU A 470 -11.90 -21.26 6.27
C LEU A 470 -11.64 -22.21 5.11
N ALA A 471 -12.53 -22.24 4.15
CA ALA A 471 -12.33 -22.97 2.89
C ALA A 471 -11.38 -22.28 1.90
N SER A 472 -10.98 -21.03 2.18
CA SER A 472 -9.95 -20.31 1.42
C SER A 472 -8.55 -20.90 1.67
N GLY A 473 -7.69 -20.89 0.67
CA GLY A 473 -6.33 -21.43 0.78
C GLY A 473 -5.38 -20.59 1.67
N ARG A 474 -5.83 -19.44 2.19
CA ARG A 474 -5.02 -18.53 3.03
C ARG A 474 -5.89 -17.85 4.09
N ILE A 475 -5.24 -17.39 5.15
CA ILE A 475 -5.87 -16.46 6.09
C ILE A 475 -5.77 -15.06 5.44
N PRO A 476 -6.89 -14.32 5.36
CA PRO A 476 -6.88 -12.99 4.77
C PRO A 476 -6.02 -12.03 5.57
N GLU A 477 -5.62 -10.94 4.96
CA GLU A 477 -5.03 -9.82 5.66
C GLU A 477 -6.06 -9.23 6.62
N LEU A 478 -5.69 -9.17 7.89
CA LEU A 478 -6.54 -8.60 8.96
C LEU A 478 -5.80 -7.50 9.69
N VAL A 479 -6.51 -6.44 9.99
CA VAL A 479 -6.09 -5.43 10.97
C VAL A 479 -6.86 -5.71 12.25
N VAL A 480 -6.16 -6.09 13.31
CA VAL A 480 -6.74 -6.34 14.60
C VAL A 480 -6.46 -5.16 15.51
N VAL A 481 -7.51 -4.57 16.07
CA VAL A 481 -7.46 -3.46 17.02
C VAL A 481 -8.14 -3.82 18.33
N ARG A 482 -7.73 -3.17 19.41
CA ARG A 482 -8.39 -3.32 20.71
C ARG A 482 -9.76 -2.65 20.67
N GLU A 483 -10.76 -3.30 21.21
CA GLU A 483 -12.05 -2.66 21.45
C GLU A 483 -11.96 -1.73 22.68
N PRO A 484 -12.50 -0.50 22.60
CA PRO A 484 -12.59 0.36 23.77
C PRO A 484 -13.39 -0.34 24.89
N ALA A 485 -12.98 -0.16 26.14
CA ALA A 485 -13.78 -0.59 27.27
C ALA A 485 -15.08 0.25 27.32
N ASP A 486 -16.19 -0.35 27.76
CA ASP A 486 -17.49 0.34 27.77
C ASP A 486 -17.48 1.66 28.57
N GLU A 487 -16.56 1.81 29.53
CA GLU A 487 -16.32 3.04 30.29
C GLU A 487 -15.53 4.10 29.51
N GLU A 488 -14.67 3.70 28.56
CA GLU A 488 -13.91 4.62 27.69
C GLU A 488 -14.79 5.18 26.57
N ALA A 489 -15.72 4.40 26.03
CA ALA A 489 -16.71 4.86 25.05
C ALA A 489 -17.67 5.92 25.64
N ALA A 490 -18.03 5.78 26.91
CA ALA A 490 -18.82 6.78 27.64
C ALA A 490 -18.01 8.06 27.95
N ALA A 491 -16.67 7.97 28.03
CA ALA A 491 -15.80 9.12 28.27
C ALA A 491 -15.48 9.90 26.99
N GLU A 492 -15.42 9.25 25.83
CA GLU A 492 -15.24 9.94 24.54
C GLU A 492 -16.46 10.78 24.16
N ASP A 493 -17.68 10.28 24.40
CA ASP A 493 -18.93 11.05 24.23
C ASP A 493 -19.04 12.24 25.21
N SER A 494 -18.36 12.19 26.35
CA SER A 494 -18.32 13.27 27.33
C SER A 494 -17.14 14.23 27.12
N ALA A 495 -16.07 13.83 26.41
CA ALA A 495 -14.88 14.64 26.14
C ALA A 495 -15.07 15.62 24.97
N GLU A 496 -16.03 15.38 24.07
CA GLU A 496 -16.44 16.36 23.07
C GLU A 496 -17.10 17.62 23.70
N LEU A 497 -17.46 17.55 24.97
CA LEU A 497 -18.08 18.66 25.72
C LEU A 497 -17.15 19.35 26.71
N SER A 498 -15.92 18.87 26.96
CA SER A 498 -14.97 19.51 27.87
C SER A 498 -13.54 19.40 27.32
N GLY A 499 -13.02 20.48 26.74
CA GLY A 499 -11.68 20.55 26.17
C GLY A 499 -10.56 20.66 27.19
N ASP A 500 -10.31 19.60 27.97
CA ASP A 500 -9.13 19.50 28.83
C ASP A 500 -8.43 18.17 28.62
N GLY A 501 -7.42 18.21 27.71
CA GLY A 501 -6.53 17.07 27.44
C GLY A 501 -5.52 16.85 28.55
N GLN A 502 -5.69 15.81 29.33
CA GLN A 502 -4.60 15.20 30.10
C GLN A 502 -4.27 13.82 29.51
N ASN A 503 -3.12 13.74 28.82
CA ASN A 503 -2.50 12.48 28.42
C ASN A 503 -1.95 11.75 29.66
N GLY A 504 -2.78 10.98 30.33
CA GLY A 504 -2.36 9.94 31.25
C GLY A 504 -2.25 8.64 30.49
N ALA A 505 -1.06 8.03 30.41
CA ALA A 505 -0.89 6.65 29.99
C ALA A 505 -1.67 5.76 30.98
N LEU A 506 -2.87 5.33 30.60
CA LEU A 506 -3.66 4.36 31.34
C LEU A 506 -2.98 2.99 31.20
N THR A 507 -2.22 2.58 32.21
CA THR A 507 -1.83 1.18 32.38
C THR A 507 -3.06 0.42 32.84
N ALA A 508 -3.70 -0.28 31.90
CA ALA A 508 -4.75 -1.23 32.25
C ALA A 508 -4.20 -2.33 33.18
N PRO A 509 -4.97 -2.82 34.15
CA PRO A 509 -4.54 -3.90 35.00
C PRO A 509 -4.20 -5.14 34.17
N ALA A 510 -3.09 -5.81 34.52
CA ALA A 510 -2.50 -6.92 33.77
C ALA A 510 -3.42 -8.17 33.62
N ASP A 511 -4.56 -8.21 34.29
CA ASP A 511 -5.51 -9.33 34.31
C ASP A 511 -6.82 -9.07 33.53
N ALA A 512 -7.01 -7.91 32.91
CA ALA A 512 -8.19 -7.65 32.10
C ALA A 512 -8.05 -8.35 30.74
N ALA A 513 -8.99 -9.25 30.42
CA ALA A 513 -9.06 -9.89 29.12
C ALA A 513 -9.14 -8.81 28.02
N VAL A 514 -8.24 -8.90 27.03
CA VAL A 514 -8.15 -7.91 25.94
C VAL A 514 -9.20 -8.25 24.90
N ARG A 515 -10.28 -7.48 24.83
CA ARG A 515 -11.24 -7.56 23.72
C ARG A 515 -10.63 -6.94 22.45
N TRP A 516 -10.84 -7.60 21.32
CA TRP A 516 -10.31 -7.18 20.04
C TRP A 516 -11.29 -7.40 18.90
N THR A 517 -11.17 -6.55 17.89
CA THR A 517 -11.91 -6.67 16.62
C THR A 517 -10.92 -6.81 15.46
N GLY A 518 -11.13 -7.83 14.64
CA GLY A 518 -10.41 -8.05 13.38
C GLY A 518 -11.23 -7.56 12.18
N ILE A 519 -10.68 -6.62 11.43
CA ILE A 519 -11.31 -6.01 10.25
C ILE A 519 -10.44 -6.21 9.01
N SER A 520 -11.09 -6.24 7.82
CA SER A 520 -10.37 -6.27 6.55
C SER A 520 -9.83 -4.90 6.20
N PRO A 521 -8.56 -4.81 5.77
CA PRO A 521 -8.03 -3.60 5.16
C PRO A 521 -8.59 -3.44 3.74
N TYR A 522 -9.80 -2.95 3.58
CA TYR A 522 -10.52 -2.92 2.31
C TYR A 522 -10.04 -1.90 1.29
N LYS A 523 -8.99 -1.13 1.54
CA LYS A 523 -8.27 -0.40 0.50
C LYS A 523 -7.46 -1.29 -0.44
N GLN A 524 -7.72 -2.58 -0.46
CA GLN A 524 -7.21 -3.48 -1.48
C GLN A 524 -8.06 -3.35 -2.74
N ALA A 525 -7.41 -3.15 -3.89
CA ALA A 525 -8.10 -3.03 -5.18
C ALA A 525 -8.93 -4.27 -5.56
N ALA A 526 -8.59 -5.45 -5.01
CA ALA A 526 -9.31 -6.70 -5.23
C ALA A 526 -10.71 -6.74 -4.58
N PHE A 527 -11.00 -5.87 -3.62
CA PHE A 527 -12.28 -5.88 -2.89
C PHE A 527 -13.36 -4.96 -3.47
N HIS A 528 -13.08 -4.31 -4.59
CA HIS A 528 -13.99 -3.32 -5.18
C HIS A 528 -15.38 -3.85 -5.53
N THR A 529 -15.53 -5.14 -5.81
CA THR A 529 -16.81 -5.78 -6.16
C THR A 529 -17.30 -6.80 -5.13
N GLN A 530 -16.59 -6.97 -4.01
CA GLN A 530 -16.88 -8.04 -3.06
C GLN A 530 -16.78 -7.53 -1.63
N THR A 531 -17.90 -7.45 -0.95
CA THR A 531 -17.98 -7.07 0.46
C THR A 531 -17.50 -8.22 1.36
N GLY A 532 -16.65 -7.93 2.34
CA GLY A 532 -16.30 -8.85 3.43
C GLY A 532 -14.84 -9.32 3.46
N LEU A 533 -14.48 -9.99 4.54
CA LEU A 533 -13.12 -10.43 4.89
C LEU A 533 -12.53 -11.48 3.94
N PHE A 534 -13.35 -12.29 3.31
CA PHE A 534 -12.94 -13.48 2.56
C PHE A 534 -13.46 -13.43 1.12
N ALA A 535 -13.04 -12.41 0.38
CA ALA A 535 -13.38 -12.29 -1.02
C ALA A 535 -12.67 -13.37 -1.88
N SER A 536 -13.35 -13.90 -2.89
CA SER A 536 -12.76 -14.88 -3.81
C SER A 536 -11.74 -14.23 -4.75
N GLY A 537 -10.63 -14.88 -5.03
CA GLY A 537 -9.71 -14.52 -6.11
C GLY A 537 -8.25 -14.23 -5.73
N ASP A 538 -7.86 -14.32 -4.46
CA ASP A 538 -6.53 -13.91 -4.01
C ASP A 538 -5.47 -15.03 -3.92
N VAL A 539 -5.66 -16.13 -4.61
CA VAL A 539 -4.61 -17.15 -4.72
C VAL A 539 -3.71 -16.80 -5.91
N PHE A 540 -2.70 -15.98 -5.67
CA PHE A 540 -1.68 -15.69 -6.67
C PHE A 540 -0.48 -16.60 -6.48
N THR A 541 -0.27 -17.49 -7.40
CA THR A 541 0.82 -18.47 -7.41
C THR A 541 1.98 -18.10 -8.34
N ASP A 542 1.93 -16.91 -8.96
CA ASP A 542 2.92 -16.47 -9.94
C ASP A 542 3.79 -15.30 -9.44
N TYR A 543 4.85 -14.98 -10.16
CA TYR A 543 5.75 -13.86 -9.85
C TYR A 543 5.06 -12.47 -9.89
N SER A 544 3.85 -12.37 -10.44
CA SER A 544 3.04 -11.15 -10.36
C SER A 544 2.64 -10.83 -8.92
N ALA A 545 2.58 -11.82 -8.06
CA ALA A 545 2.23 -11.67 -6.66
C ALA A 545 3.12 -10.67 -5.93
N ALA A 546 4.43 -10.65 -6.18
CA ALA A 546 5.36 -9.75 -5.48
C ALA A 546 5.03 -8.26 -5.69
N ILE A 547 4.80 -7.83 -6.93
CA ILE A 547 4.44 -6.42 -7.21
C ILE A 547 3.03 -6.07 -6.73
N ARG A 548 2.11 -7.04 -6.74
CA ARG A 548 0.76 -6.87 -6.17
C ARG A 548 0.81 -6.78 -4.66
N ALA A 549 1.58 -7.64 -4.00
CA ALA A 549 1.79 -7.61 -2.56
C ALA A 549 2.42 -6.28 -2.07
N ILE A 550 3.31 -5.66 -2.85
CA ILE A 550 3.83 -4.31 -2.57
C ILE A 550 2.71 -3.27 -2.62
N GLY A 551 1.86 -3.32 -3.65
CA GLY A 551 0.71 -2.42 -3.76
C GLY A 551 -0.30 -2.65 -2.63
N ALA A 552 -0.57 -3.90 -2.29
CA ALA A 552 -1.42 -4.28 -1.15
C ALA A 552 -0.83 -3.75 0.16
N GLY A 553 0.48 -3.97 0.43
CA GLY A 553 1.15 -3.48 1.63
C GLY A 553 1.00 -1.97 1.84
N ARG A 554 1.07 -1.16 0.76
CA ARG A 554 0.81 0.29 0.85
C ARG A 554 -0.65 0.59 1.26
N ARG A 555 -1.62 -0.07 0.62
CA ARG A 555 -3.04 0.14 0.91
C ARG A 555 -3.40 -0.30 2.31
N ILE A 556 -2.84 -1.42 2.75
CA ILE A 556 -2.98 -1.91 4.12
C ILE A 556 -2.41 -0.89 5.12
N ALA A 557 -1.22 -0.35 4.86
CA ALA A 557 -0.64 0.69 5.72
C ALA A 557 -1.54 1.94 5.79
N ALA A 558 -2.14 2.34 4.66
CA ALA A 558 -3.12 3.41 4.63
C ALA A 558 -4.35 3.09 5.49
N SER A 559 -4.88 1.87 5.37
CA SER A 559 -6.04 1.42 6.17
C SER A 559 -5.71 1.36 7.67
N VAL A 560 -4.54 0.84 8.04
CA VAL A 560 -4.09 0.83 9.45
C VAL A 560 -4.00 2.25 10.01
N HIS A 561 -3.41 3.17 9.23
CA HIS A 561 -3.34 4.58 9.62
C HIS A 561 -4.74 5.17 9.88
N GLU A 562 -5.67 4.99 8.95
CA GLU A 562 -7.03 5.51 9.08
C GLU A 562 -7.77 4.91 10.28
N VAL A 563 -7.69 3.59 10.46
CA VAL A 563 -8.30 2.91 11.63
C VAL A 563 -7.78 3.47 12.95
N MET A 564 -6.46 3.69 13.06
CA MET A 564 -5.85 4.24 14.27
C MET A 564 -6.25 5.69 14.56
N TYR A 565 -6.75 6.40 13.55
CA TYR A 565 -7.27 7.77 13.70
C TYR A 565 -8.82 7.85 13.68
N GLY A 566 -9.51 6.72 13.75
CA GLY A 566 -10.97 6.66 13.71
C GLY A 566 -11.58 7.14 12.39
N ILE A 567 -10.79 7.17 11.30
CA ILE A 567 -11.26 7.58 9.98
C ILE A 567 -11.97 6.38 9.33
N PRO A 568 -13.20 6.56 8.81
CA PRO A 568 -13.89 5.49 8.10
C PRO A 568 -13.07 4.97 6.92
N LEU A 569 -13.05 3.65 6.76
CA LEU A 569 -12.29 3.00 5.72
C LEU A 569 -13.11 2.92 4.41
N ASP A 570 -13.42 4.01 3.78
CA ASP A 570 -14.14 4.04 2.51
C ASP A 570 -13.17 4.14 1.32
N LEU A 571 -13.34 3.27 0.33
CA LEU A 571 -12.66 3.46 -0.95
C LEU A 571 -13.32 4.64 -1.67
N PRO A 572 -12.50 5.55 -2.24
CA PRO A 572 -13.04 6.59 -3.11
C PRO A 572 -13.80 5.96 -4.29
N ASP A 573 -14.86 6.60 -4.74
CA ASP A 573 -15.57 6.19 -5.95
C ASP A 573 -14.63 6.16 -7.17
N ASN A 574 -14.86 5.23 -8.07
CA ASN A 574 -14.11 5.09 -9.32
C ASN A 574 -12.59 4.86 -9.15
N VAL A 575 -12.17 4.16 -8.09
CA VAL A 575 -10.77 3.76 -7.92
C VAL A 575 -10.32 2.89 -9.10
N VAL A 576 -9.10 3.15 -9.59
CA VAL A 576 -8.49 2.31 -10.64
C VAL A 576 -8.22 0.92 -10.08
N THR A 577 -8.93 -0.06 -10.63
CA THR A 577 -8.72 -1.48 -10.39
C THR A 577 -8.00 -2.11 -11.60
N PRO A 578 -7.53 -3.36 -11.49
CA PRO A 578 -7.00 -4.08 -12.66
C PRO A 578 -8.00 -4.18 -13.83
N GLU A 579 -9.29 -4.07 -13.54
CA GLU A 579 -10.40 -4.12 -14.52
C GLU A 579 -10.79 -2.73 -15.03
N ALA A 580 -10.21 -1.65 -14.49
CA ALA A 580 -10.55 -0.29 -14.90
C ALA A 580 -10.14 -0.06 -16.36
N TYR A 581 -11.09 0.43 -17.14
CA TYR A 581 -10.86 0.74 -18.55
C TYR A 581 -9.83 1.86 -18.70
N ILE A 582 -8.73 1.55 -19.41
CA ILE A 582 -7.71 2.52 -19.78
C ILE A 582 -8.05 3.03 -21.19
N GLN A 583 -7.95 4.34 -21.37
CA GLN A 583 -8.23 4.98 -22.64
C GLN A 583 -7.52 4.31 -23.81
N ASN A 584 -8.26 3.87 -24.81
CA ASN A 584 -7.73 3.26 -25.99
C ASN A 584 -7.06 4.30 -26.91
N VAL A 585 -5.78 4.07 -27.23
CA VAL A 585 -5.04 4.80 -28.24
C VAL A 585 -4.47 3.77 -29.21
N ASP A 586 -4.82 3.87 -30.45
CA ASP A 586 -4.50 2.89 -31.50
C ASP A 586 -3.32 3.29 -32.38
N HIS A 587 -2.88 4.54 -32.32
CA HIS A 587 -1.70 5.04 -33.07
C HIS A 587 -1.00 6.20 -32.39
N VAL A 588 0.27 6.40 -32.74
CA VAL A 588 1.11 7.52 -32.31
C VAL A 588 1.84 8.09 -33.52
N GLU A 589 1.65 9.39 -33.74
CA GLU A 589 2.26 10.09 -34.88
C GLU A 589 3.56 10.83 -34.52
N LYS A 590 4.38 11.10 -35.55
CA LYS A 590 5.58 11.96 -35.48
C LYS A 590 6.67 11.48 -34.52
N VAL A 591 6.67 10.19 -34.19
CA VAL A 591 7.74 9.57 -33.39
C VAL A 591 8.59 8.68 -34.29
N LYS A 592 9.91 8.89 -34.27
CA LYS A 592 10.86 8.07 -35.04
C LYS A 592 10.97 6.68 -34.37
N PRO A 593 10.90 5.59 -35.16
CA PRO A 593 11.20 4.25 -34.68
C PRO A 593 12.64 4.15 -34.14
N ALA A 594 12.82 3.40 -33.08
CA ALA A 594 14.11 3.08 -32.48
C ALA A 594 14.03 1.69 -31.85
N ALA A 595 14.99 0.83 -32.16
CA ALA A 595 14.98 -0.56 -31.68
C ALA A 595 15.04 -0.62 -30.15
N ARG A 596 14.20 -1.46 -29.56
CA ARG A 596 14.23 -1.77 -28.13
C ARG A 596 15.57 -2.41 -27.77
N ARG A 597 16.13 -2.04 -26.63
CA ARG A 597 17.33 -2.68 -26.10
C ARG A 597 17.00 -4.01 -25.46
N ILE A 598 17.86 -4.99 -25.73
CA ILE A 598 17.73 -6.36 -25.23
C ILE A 598 18.57 -6.49 -23.97
N MET A 599 18.03 -7.17 -22.97
CA MET A 599 18.74 -7.51 -21.74
C MET A 599 19.91 -8.45 -22.05
N PRO A 600 21.15 -8.09 -21.72
CA PRO A 600 22.27 -9.02 -21.86
C PRO A 600 22.10 -10.20 -20.90
N LEU A 601 22.34 -11.39 -21.42
CA LEU A 601 22.27 -12.64 -20.66
C LEU A 601 23.65 -13.20 -20.39
N CYS A 602 23.76 -14.01 -19.34
CA CYS A 602 24.97 -14.79 -19.08
C CYS A 602 25.15 -15.83 -20.18
N GLU A 603 26.30 -15.80 -20.86
CA GLU A 603 26.66 -16.72 -21.93
C GLU A 603 27.46 -17.96 -21.41
N ALA A 604 27.78 -18.00 -20.12
CA ALA A 604 28.48 -19.12 -19.54
C ALA A 604 27.62 -20.40 -19.57
N PRO A 605 28.21 -21.59 -19.80
CA PRO A 605 27.47 -22.85 -19.75
C PRO A 605 26.80 -23.12 -18.40
N ASP A 606 27.38 -22.62 -17.32
CA ASP A 606 26.80 -22.60 -15.97
C ASP A 606 26.40 -21.16 -15.62
N PRO A 607 25.10 -20.86 -15.48
CA PRO A 607 24.62 -19.54 -15.08
C PRO A 607 25.17 -19.06 -13.74
N ALA A 608 25.50 -19.99 -12.82
CA ALA A 608 26.08 -19.64 -11.54
C ALA A 608 27.45 -18.95 -11.65
N ALA A 609 28.17 -19.16 -12.76
CA ALA A 609 29.45 -18.48 -13.03
C ALA A 609 29.31 -16.96 -13.24
N CYS A 610 28.11 -16.49 -13.65
CA CYS A 610 27.83 -15.05 -13.80
C CYS A 610 27.15 -14.46 -12.55
N GLY A 611 26.74 -15.27 -11.59
CA GLY A 611 25.97 -14.87 -10.44
C GLY A 611 24.48 -14.61 -10.75
N GLU A 612 24.15 -14.09 -11.91
CA GLU A 612 22.78 -13.84 -12.38
C GLU A 612 22.60 -14.22 -13.84
N VAL A 613 21.42 -14.68 -14.21
CA VAL A 613 21.07 -15.00 -15.61
C VAL A 613 20.98 -13.74 -16.47
N GLU A 614 20.33 -12.69 -15.98
CA GLU A 614 20.23 -11.38 -16.62
C GLU A 614 21.29 -10.44 -16.04
N LEU A 615 22.14 -9.83 -16.87
CA LEU A 615 23.30 -9.05 -16.42
C LEU A 615 23.01 -7.57 -16.12
N GLY A 616 21.84 -7.05 -16.50
CA GLY A 616 21.50 -5.64 -16.36
C GLY A 616 21.94 -4.79 -17.55
N PHE A 617 21.44 -3.55 -17.63
CA PHE A 617 21.87 -2.57 -18.61
C PHE A 617 23.08 -1.79 -18.09
N ASP A 618 24.01 -1.45 -19.01
CA ASP A 618 24.97 -0.37 -18.79
C ASP A 618 24.30 1.01 -18.92
N GLU A 619 25.03 2.06 -18.55
CA GLU A 619 24.51 3.43 -18.53
C GLU A 619 24.07 3.92 -19.92
N ASN A 620 24.85 3.65 -20.96
CA ASN A 620 24.56 4.09 -22.33
C ASN A 620 23.29 3.41 -22.85
N THR A 621 23.19 2.09 -22.63
CA THR A 621 22.02 1.29 -22.99
C THR A 621 20.78 1.78 -22.27
N ALA A 622 20.88 2.02 -20.96
CA ALA A 622 19.77 2.50 -20.14
C ALA A 622 19.31 3.90 -20.59
N ARG A 623 20.21 4.83 -20.80
CA ARG A 623 19.85 6.19 -21.27
C ARG A 623 19.22 6.18 -22.66
N PHE A 624 19.74 5.37 -23.57
CA PHE A 624 19.15 5.21 -24.90
C PHE A 624 17.73 4.66 -24.80
N GLU A 625 17.53 3.58 -24.04
CA GLU A 625 16.21 2.95 -23.86
C GLU A 625 15.23 3.88 -23.15
N ALA A 626 15.69 4.63 -22.14
CA ALA A 626 14.90 5.65 -21.46
C ALA A 626 14.42 6.76 -22.41
N GLY A 627 15.27 7.17 -23.36
CA GLY A 627 14.94 8.16 -24.39
C GLY A 627 13.84 7.72 -25.37
N ARG A 628 13.47 6.43 -25.39
CA ARG A 628 12.34 5.93 -26.20
C ARG A 628 10.98 6.21 -25.54
N CYS A 629 10.93 6.59 -24.26
CA CYS A 629 9.70 6.85 -23.55
C CYS A 629 8.94 8.06 -24.13
N LEU A 630 7.66 7.90 -24.42
CA LEU A 630 6.81 8.93 -25.00
C LEU A 630 6.33 9.99 -24.00
N GLN A 631 6.59 9.83 -22.70
CA GLN A 631 6.12 10.73 -21.64
C GLN A 631 4.60 11.03 -21.72
N CYS A 632 3.78 9.96 -21.74
CA CYS A 632 2.36 10.01 -22.11
C CYS A 632 1.44 10.85 -21.17
N GLY A 633 1.93 11.33 -20.03
CA GLY A 633 1.13 12.05 -19.03
C GLY A 633 0.39 13.30 -19.55
N LEU A 634 0.92 13.98 -20.56
CA LEU A 634 0.31 15.19 -21.12
C LEU A 634 -0.92 14.93 -22.00
N ILE A 635 -1.07 13.73 -22.52
CA ILE A 635 -2.18 13.39 -23.43
C ILE A 635 -3.54 13.45 -22.69
N CYS A 636 -3.54 13.12 -21.42
CA CYS A 636 -4.74 13.14 -20.58
C CYS A 636 -5.31 14.55 -20.34
N TYR A 637 -4.46 15.55 -20.15
CA TYR A 637 -4.89 16.93 -19.89
C TYR A 637 -5.66 17.58 -21.04
N ARG A 638 -5.36 17.21 -22.28
CA ARG A 638 -6.11 17.72 -23.45
C ARG A 638 -7.57 17.23 -23.47
N GLN A 639 -7.84 16.03 -23.02
CA GLN A 639 -9.18 15.45 -23.09
C GLN A 639 -10.11 15.92 -21.98
N VAL A 640 -9.58 16.22 -20.79
CA VAL A 640 -10.36 16.83 -19.72
C VAL A 640 -10.84 18.22 -20.16
N ALA A 641 -9.98 19.04 -20.76
CA ALA A 641 -10.34 20.35 -21.28
C ALA A 641 -11.41 20.30 -22.40
N GLU A 642 -11.36 19.27 -23.27
CA GLU A 642 -12.38 19.07 -24.32
C GLU A 642 -13.73 18.57 -23.78
N ARG A 643 -13.74 17.83 -22.66
CA ARG A 643 -14.98 17.41 -21.99
C ARG A 643 -15.69 18.54 -21.28
N GLU A 644 -14.96 19.42 -20.60
CA GLU A 644 -15.51 20.61 -19.96
C GLU A 644 -16.11 21.59 -20.98
N GLN A 645 -15.51 21.71 -22.18
CA GLN A 645 -16.04 22.54 -23.26
C GLN A 645 -17.27 21.95 -24.00
N LYS A 646 -17.56 20.67 -23.84
CA LYS A 646 -18.75 20.02 -24.42
C LYS A 646 -19.90 19.83 -23.41
N ALA A 647 -19.68 20.18 -22.15
CA ALA A 647 -20.68 20.10 -21.08
C ALA A 647 -21.38 21.45 -20.82
N ASP A 648 -20.90 22.55 -21.41
CA ASP A 648 -21.55 23.88 -21.53
C ASP A 648 -22.22 24.02 -22.92
#